data_2e24960e962177f0938ec76ed1e095b5
#
_entry.id   2e24960e962177f0938ec76ed1e095b5
#
_cell.length_a   1.000
_cell.length_b   1.000
_cell.length_c   1.000
_cell.angle_alpha   90.00
_cell.angle_beta   90.00
_cell.angle_gamma   90.00
#
_symmetry.space_group_name_H-M   'P 1'
#
loop_
_entity.id
_entity.type
_entity.pdbx_description
1 polymer ?
#
loop_
_entity_poly.entity_id
_entity_poly.type
_entity_poly.pdbx_seq_one_letter_code
_entity_poly.pdbx_strand_id
1 'polypeptide(L)'
;MDQQMSYFLPPITNTLPTGNCTLREVYRRITEDKSLETVTNELRTFIREGRVAEYRQLKQRQLPFVTPHGVFSRRKSDALISASGLVVVDIDHLASLEEAEQLRDHLFEDPYLGTRLAFVSPGGLGVKLFIPGDETVRWAMSYIQLLYADIAPTYAEYVQLAFAIATDCGEAGRSDFISLCEPSPKFNALHANKLFSSALRTGNQNVHLGTAFHLAKLAGVEIGFKFQGFTKPFSSHTRVSTYNIADTVDQAHETSDRETEANDAPLHIGSEPYTSLPRLVPGYPWPSLLRDILGFADNAEQRDILLLTALTALGATLGKTVRCLYGMHWIYPCIQLFVIAPPASGKGIMAWLRKFIEPIHREIRQQVDLAMKQYRQDLAAYHALGKEKAKMEMPQMPKNSMFIISGNNTGTGILQNIIDSDGTGIIFETEADTITTAIGGDYGHWSDTLRNAFDHAGLSFNRRTDNEYRECDSTFLSMVLSGTPGQVAPLIPSGENGLFSREVFYYKSQIREWIDQFSVDEVDAEKEFHRMGYEWKATIDQLKCRGTITLRLDERQQAAFNDSFVRLFLRARQSNGQEMNSSVVRLAINLVRFMEVVAMLRALEQPELLLPAQGINSDNLKDKIIGGWELHITDDDFAALLTMAEPLYLHATHILSFLPTGEITSRGLSEKDSLLSSMPDEFTTVQWMEAAEHANIPKNTAKTWLRRLCDSGALLHGEHKGIYLKPL
;
A
#
# COMPACT_ATOMS: atom_id res chain seq x y z
N MET A 1 7.51 16.69 -34.83
CA MET A 1 8.54 16.24 -35.76
C MET A 1 8.29 14.76 -36.02
N ASP A 2 8.32 14.30 -37.29
CA ASP A 2 8.15 12.87 -37.56
C ASP A 2 9.38 12.12 -37.04
N GLN A 3 9.15 11.24 -36.08
CA GLN A 3 10.19 10.40 -35.47
C GLN A 3 10.77 9.47 -36.53
N GLN A 4 12.04 9.67 -36.92
CA GLN A 4 12.71 8.89 -37.96
C GLN A 4 13.63 7.82 -37.37
N MET A 5 13.69 6.69 -38.05
CA MET A 5 14.54 5.54 -37.70
C MET A 5 15.13 4.91 -38.97
N SER A 6 16.27 4.25 -38.84
CA SER A 6 16.86 3.56 -39.98
C SER A 6 16.09 2.28 -40.35
N TYR A 7 15.93 2.05 -41.66
CA TYR A 7 15.25 0.90 -42.25
C TYR A 7 16.26 0.01 -42.97
N PHE A 8 16.17 -1.29 -42.81
CA PHE A 8 17.06 -2.28 -43.37
C PHE A 8 16.26 -3.32 -44.16
N LEU A 9 16.69 -3.62 -45.36
CA LEU A 9 16.22 -4.78 -46.12
C LEU A 9 16.89 -6.07 -45.61
N PRO A 10 16.21 -7.22 -45.73
CA PRO A 10 16.80 -8.51 -45.37
C PRO A 10 18.06 -8.81 -46.20
N PRO A 11 18.96 -9.69 -45.76
CA PRO A 11 18.90 -10.46 -44.50
C PRO A 11 19.29 -9.66 -43.24
N ILE A 12 19.00 -10.20 -42.07
CA ILE A 12 19.28 -9.53 -40.76
C ILE A 12 20.77 -9.19 -40.59
N THR A 13 21.65 -9.82 -41.31
CA THR A 13 23.10 -9.55 -41.33
C THR A 13 23.46 -8.22 -42.01
N ASN A 14 22.54 -7.56 -42.68
CA ASN A 14 22.82 -6.23 -43.26
C ASN A 14 23.09 -5.21 -42.18
N THR A 15 24.23 -4.54 -42.29
CA THR A 15 24.67 -3.52 -41.35
C THR A 15 24.50 -2.10 -41.87
N LEU A 16 24.28 -1.92 -43.16
CA LEU A 16 24.03 -0.62 -43.80
C LEU A 16 22.54 -0.40 -43.97
N PRO A 17 21.99 0.72 -43.49
CA PRO A 17 20.59 1.04 -43.71
C PRO A 17 20.28 1.28 -45.17
N THR A 18 19.14 0.81 -45.62
CA THR A 18 18.64 1.05 -46.99
C THR A 18 18.02 2.43 -47.14
N GLY A 19 17.58 3.00 -46.03
CA GLY A 19 16.96 4.32 -45.95
C GLY A 19 16.44 4.60 -44.54
N ASN A 20 15.72 5.70 -44.37
CA ASN A 20 15.03 6.05 -43.13
C ASN A 20 13.52 5.86 -43.32
N CYS A 21 12.81 5.59 -42.22
CA CYS A 21 11.37 5.50 -42.20
C CYS A 21 10.79 6.13 -40.93
N THR A 22 9.50 6.45 -40.99
CA THR A 22 8.69 6.94 -39.87
C THR A 22 7.84 5.83 -39.29
N LEU A 23 7.28 6.01 -38.08
CA LEU A 23 6.33 5.06 -37.47
C LEU A 23 5.13 4.79 -38.38
N ARG A 24 4.64 5.83 -39.11
CA ARG A 24 3.54 5.71 -40.07
C ARG A 24 3.89 4.78 -41.24
N GLU A 25 5.13 4.84 -41.71
CA GLU A 25 5.61 3.95 -42.78
C GLU A 25 5.80 2.51 -42.26
N VAL A 26 6.27 2.32 -41.02
CA VAL A 26 6.30 1.01 -40.41
C VAL A 26 4.89 0.43 -40.28
N TYR A 27 3.92 1.20 -39.80
CA TYR A 27 2.52 0.80 -39.69
C TYR A 27 1.97 0.38 -41.07
N ARG A 28 2.15 1.20 -42.12
CA ARG A 28 1.69 0.87 -43.48
C ARG A 28 2.29 -0.43 -44.01
N ARG A 29 3.59 -0.65 -43.81
CA ARG A 29 4.23 -1.90 -44.22
C ARG A 29 3.67 -3.12 -43.50
N ILE A 30 3.36 -2.99 -42.20
CA ILE A 30 2.75 -4.09 -41.43
C ILE A 30 1.31 -4.38 -41.89
N THR A 31 0.54 -3.36 -42.26
CA THR A 31 -0.90 -3.49 -42.59
C THR A 31 -1.23 -3.64 -44.07
N GLU A 32 -0.39 -3.13 -44.99
CA GLU A 32 -0.71 -3.01 -46.38
C GLU A 32 0.20 -3.85 -47.33
N ASP A 33 1.38 -4.29 -46.86
CA ASP A 33 2.35 -5.01 -47.68
C ASP A 33 2.01 -6.51 -47.78
N LYS A 34 1.43 -6.92 -48.89
CA LYS A 34 1.03 -8.32 -49.16
C LYS A 34 2.19 -9.30 -49.17
N SER A 35 3.40 -8.86 -49.50
CA SER A 35 4.58 -9.73 -49.48
C SER A 35 4.97 -10.09 -48.07
N LEU A 36 4.91 -9.11 -47.17
CA LEU A 36 5.15 -9.34 -45.73
C LEU A 36 4.02 -10.14 -45.05
N GLU A 37 2.78 -9.97 -45.50
CA GLU A 37 1.66 -10.79 -45.04
C GLU A 37 1.89 -12.27 -45.39
N THR A 38 2.32 -12.58 -46.63
CA THR A 38 2.61 -13.96 -47.04
C THR A 38 3.71 -14.58 -46.18
N VAL A 39 4.83 -13.88 -46.00
CA VAL A 39 5.95 -14.37 -45.16
C VAL A 39 5.54 -14.54 -43.70
N THR A 40 4.73 -13.61 -43.17
CA THR A 40 4.23 -13.69 -41.79
C THR A 40 3.32 -14.89 -41.58
N ASN A 41 2.45 -15.20 -42.55
CA ASN A 41 1.58 -16.38 -42.48
C ASN A 41 2.38 -17.69 -42.54
N GLU A 42 3.45 -17.75 -43.32
CA GLU A 42 4.36 -18.89 -43.37
C GLU A 42 5.12 -19.04 -42.02
N LEU A 43 5.62 -17.96 -41.45
CA LEU A 43 6.25 -17.94 -40.14
C LEU A 43 5.33 -18.46 -39.01
N ARG A 44 4.06 -18.03 -39.03
CA ARG A 44 3.04 -18.50 -38.08
C ARG A 44 2.71 -19.99 -38.27
N THR A 45 2.79 -20.48 -39.50
CA THR A 45 2.62 -21.91 -39.78
C THR A 45 3.76 -22.72 -39.18
N PHE A 46 5.02 -22.32 -39.36
CA PHE A 46 6.15 -22.97 -38.75
C PHE A 46 6.07 -23.04 -37.22
N ILE A 47 5.60 -21.97 -36.59
CA ILE A 47 5.38 -21.97 -35.12
C ILE A 47 4.31 -22.98 -34.72
N ARG A 48 3.17 -23.03 -35.42
CA ARG A 48 2.08 -23.99 -35.13
C ARG A 48 2.52 -25.44 -35.32
N GLU A 49 3.43 -25.69 -36.25
CA GLU A 49 3.98 -27.02 -36.56
C GLU A 49 5.20 -27.40 -35.67
N GLY A 50 5.64 -26.50 -34.76
CA GLY A 50 6.81 -26.73 -33.93
C GLY A 50 8.16 -26.65 -34.64
N ARG A 51 8.20 -26.13 -35.86
CA ARG A 51 9.38 -26.03 -36.76
C ARG A 51 10.19 -24.76 -36.47
N VAL A 52 10.72 -24.68 -35.26
CA VAL A 52 11.38 -23.45 -34.72
C VAL A 52 12.65 -23.09 -35.51
N ALA A 53 13.40 -24.06 -35.99
CA ALA A 53 14.62 -23.81 -36.76
C ALA A 53 14.32 -23.12 -38.12
N GLU A 54 13.32 -23.58 -38.84
CA GLU A 54 12.88 -23.02 -40.12
C GLU A 54 12.24 -21.65 -39.92
N TYR A 55 11.47 -21.45 -38.86
CA TYR A 55 10.97 -20.15 -38.44
C TYR A 55 12.11 -19.13 -38.28
N ARG A 56 13.15 -19.47 -37.52
CA ARG A 56 14.31 -18.59 -37.31
C ARG A 56 15.02 -18.26 -38.63
N GLN A 57 15.24 -19.25 -39.46
CA GLN A 57 15.93 -19.11 -40.72
C GLN A 57 15.15 -18.20 -41.72
N LEU A 58 13.83 -18.41 -41.82
CA LEU A 58 12.97 -17.60 -42.72
C LEU A 58 12.88 -16.16 -42.21
N LYS A 59 12.67 -15.96 -40.90
CA LYS A 59 12.62 -14.64 -40.23
C LYS A 59 13.88 -13.85 -40.55
N GLN A 60 15.07 -14.44 -40.40
CA GLN A 60 16.34 -13.76 -40.62
C GLN A 60 16.61 -13.41 -42.09
N ARG A 61 16.09 -14.23 -43.01
CA ARG A 61 16.38 -14.08 -44.46
C ARG A 61 15.41 -13.18 -45.17
N GLN A 62 14.15 -13.06 -44.73
CA GLN A 62 13.11 -12.43 -45.51
C GLN A 62 12.42 -11.22 -44.87
N LEU A 63 12.49 -11.06 -43.54
CA LEU A 63 11.88 -9.92 -42.92
C LEU A 63 12.79 -8.69 -42.91
N PRO A 64 12.28 -7.52 -43.31
CA PRO A 64 12.96 -6.24 -43.10
C PRO A 64 12.93 -5.89 -41.59
N PHE A 65 13.79 -4.98 -41.17
CA PHE A 65 13.85 -4.53 -39.79
C PHE A 65 14.22 -3.04 -39.68
N VAL A 66 13.95 -2.46 -38.53
CA VAL A 66 14.23 -1.05 -38.24
C VAL A 66 15.09 -0.94 -36.99
N THR A 67 15.78 0.20 -36.81
CA THR A 67 16.45 0.59 -35.58
C THR A 67 15.60 1.65 -34.85
N PRO A 68 14.75 1.26 -33.89
CA PRO A 68 13.75 2.14 -33.31
C PRO A 68 14.34 3.38 -32.62
N HIS A 69 15.55 3.27 -32.07
CA HIS A 69 16.21 4.35 -31.32
C HIS A 69 16.63 5.54 -32.17
N GLY A 70 16.65 5.40 -33.50
CA GLY A 70 16.97 6.54 -34.37
C GLY A 70 17.52 6.16 -35.72
N VAL A 71 18.16 7.15 -36.33
CA VAL A 71 18.84 7.07 -37.60
C VAL A 71 20.31 6.78 -37.39
N PHE A 72 20.83 5.74 -38.05
CA PHE A 72 22.21 5.28 -37.97
C PHE A 72 22.90 5.29 -39.32
N SER A 73 24.19 5.62 -39.37
CA SER A 73 24.98 5.45 -40.59
C SER A 73 25.30 3.98 -40.90
N ARG A 74 25.37 3.17 -39.86
CA ARG A 74 25.47 1.69 -39.90
C ARG A 74 24.90 1.11 -38.62
N ARG A 75 24.54 -0.16 -38.60
CA ARG A 75 23.99 -0.87 -37.45
C ARG A 75 25.08 -1.11 -36.41
N LYS A 76 25.43 -0.06 -35.67
CA LYS A 76 26.41 -0.07 -34.57
C LYS A 76 26.07 1.05 -33.58
N SER A 77 26.27 0.83 -32.29
CA SER A 77 25.94 1.79 -31.25
C SER A 77 26.66 3.15 -31.42
N ASP A 78 27.89 3.13 -31.90
CA ASP A 78 28.70 4.31 -32.16
C ASP A 78 28.38 5.07 -33.46
N ALA A 79 27.37 4.60 -34.20
CA ALA A 79 27.00 5.11 -35.53
C ALA A 79 25.65 5.83 -35.56
N LEU A 80 25.12 6.24 -34.41
CA LEU A 80 23.89 7.01 -34.30
C LEU A 80 24.08 8.42 -34.87
N ILE A 81 23.21 8.82 -35.82
CA ILE A 81 23.17 10.16 -36.40
C ILE A 81 22.18 11.05 -35.69
N SER A 82 20.98 10.55 -35.43
CA SER A 82 19.93 11.27 -34.68
C SER A 82 19.03 10.30 -33.93
N ALA A 83 18.71 10.62 -32.68
CA ALA A 83 17.77 9.84 -31.87
C ALA A 83 16.32 10.06 -32.31
N SER A 84 15.51 9.01 -32.27
CA SER A 84 14.07 9.07 -32.55
C SER A 84 13.25 9.52 -31.35
N GLY A 85 13.79 9.40 -30.15
CA GLY A 85 13.05 9.57 -28.90
C GLY A 85 12.08 8.42 -28.62
N LEU A 86 12.25 7.25 -29.26
CA LEU A 86 11.42 6.07 -29.08
C LEU A 86 12.16 4.93 -28.39
N VAL A 87 11.47 4.20 -27.55
CA VAL A 87 11.89 2.92 -26.98
C VAL A 87 10.97 1.82 -27.48
N VAL A 88 11.51 0.62 -27.71
CA VAL A 88 10.71 -0.56 -28.06
C VAL A 88 10.65 -1.50 -26.88
N VAL A 89 9.44 -1.87 -26.52
CA VAL A 89 9.16 -2.98 -25.59
C VAL A 89 8.82 -4.21 -26.42
N ASP A 90 9.48 -5.32 -26.14
CA ASP A 90 9.27 -6.60 -26.80
C ASP A 90 8.79 -7.63 -25.79
N ILE A 91 7.56 -8.11 -25.96
CA ILE A 91 6.94 -9.11 -25.08
C ILE A 91 6.84 -10.39 -25.89
N ASP A 92 7.55 -11.42 -25.48
CA ASP A 92 7.61 -12.71 -26.14
C ASP A 92 6.98 -13.83 -25.28
N HIS A 93 6.85 -15.02 -25.86
CA HIS A 93 6.40 -16.25 -25.18
C HIS A 93 4.94 -16.25 -24.70
N LEU A 94 4.04 -15.56 -25.43
CA LEU A 94 2.61 -15.67 -25.21
C LEU A 94 2.08 -17.04 -25.65
N ALA A 95 0.99 -17.50 -25.02
CA ALA A 95 0.48 -18.85 -25.26
C ALA A 95 -0.25 -19.01 -26.59
N SER A 96 -0.82 -17.92 -27.13
CA SER A 96 -1.59 -17.94 -28.38
C SER A 96 -1.56 -16.60 -29.15
N LEU A 97 -1.94 -16.67 -30.42
CA LEU A 97 -2.13 -15.46 -31.23
C LEU A 97 -3.25 -14.57 -30.67
N GLU A 98 -4.33 -15.15 -30.19
CA GLU A 98 -5.47 -14.44 -29.61
C GLU A 98 -5.05 -13.67 -28.34
N GLU A 99 -4.25 -14.28 -27.47
CA GLU A 99 -3.66 -13.62 -26.31
C GLU A 99 -2.76 -12.44 -26.73
N ALA A 100 -1.96 -12.62 -27.77
CA ALA A 100 -1.10 -11.55 -28.28
C ALA A 100 -1.92 -10.39 -28.88
N GLU A 101 -3.03 -10.66 -29.55
CA GLU A 101 -3.92 -9.62 -30.09
C GLU A 101 -4.62 -8.85 -28.97
N GLN A 102 -5.16 -9.53 -27.96
CA GLN A 102 -5.79 -8.91 -26.80
C GLN A 102 -4.79 -8.05 -26.02
N LEU A 103 -3.57 -8.56 -25.80
CA LEU A 103 -2.52 -7.81 -25.13
C LEU A 103 -2.10 -6.58 -25.91
N ARG A 104 -1.94 -6.69 -27.25
CA ARG A 104 -1.62 -5.55 -28.11
C ARG A 104 -2.65 -4.44 -27.97
N ASP A 105 -3.95 -4.77 -28.04
CA ASP A 105 -5.04 -3.80 -27.96
C ASP A 105 -5.08 -3.13 -26.60
N HIS A 106 -4.96 -3.91 -25.52
CA HIS A 106 -4.90 -3.39 -24.16
C HIS A 106 -3.73 -2.43 -23.94
N LEU A 107 -2.52 -2.79 -24.40
CA LEU A 107 -1.32 -1.97 -24.25
C LEU A 107 -1.31 -0.74 -25.17
N PHE A 108 -2.03 -0.79 -26.26
CA PHE A 108 -2.20 0.37 -27.15
C PHE A 108 -3.17 1.39 -26.56
N GLU A 109 -4.22 0.92 -25.89
CA GLU A 109 -5.24 1.75 -25.25
C GLU A 109 -4.84 2.26 -23.86
N ASP A 110 -3.75 1.72 -23.29
CA ASP A 110 -3.26 2.13 -21.98
C ASP A 110 -2.83 3.60 -21.98
N PRO A 111 -3.52 4.47 -21.21
CA PRO A 111 -3.27 5.91 -21.22
C PRO A 111 -1.92 6.31 -20.62
N TYR A 112 -1.27 5.42 -19.87
CA TYR A 112 -0.01 5.70 -19.17
C TYR A 112 1.22 5.36 -20.00
N LEU A 113 1.09 4.47 -20.99
CA LEU A 113 2.21 4.09 -21.84
C LEU A 113 2.46 5.06 -23.01
N GLY A 114 1.47 5.87 -23.38
CA GLY A 114 1.57 6.78 -24.52
C GLY A 114 1.95 6.07 -25.82
N THR A 115 1.58 4.80 -25.96
CA THR A 115 1.98 3.90 -27.06
C THR A 115 1.69 4.52 -28.42
N ARG A 116 2.74 4.64 -29.25
CA ARG A 116 2.64 5.22 -30.60
C ARG A 116 2.33 4.19 -31.66
N LEU A 117 2.79 2.96 -31.47
CA LEU A 117 2.54 1.83 -32.36
C LEU A 117 2.65 0.53 -31.57
N ALA A 118 1.66 -0.35 -31.71
CA ALA A 118 1.69 -1.70 -31.17
C ALA A 118 1.35 -2.72 -32.25
N PHE A 119 2.05 -3.84 -32.29
CA PHE A 119 1.73 -4.93 -33.23
C PHE A 119 2.19 -6.29 -32.69
N VAL A 120 1.48 -7.32 -33.17
CA VAL A 120 1.83 -8.69 -32.84
C VAL A 120 3.09 -9.10 -33.62
N SER A 121 4.03 -9.77 -32.94
CA SER A 121 5.27 -10.24 -33.56
C SER A 121 4.99 -11.20 -34.72
N PRO A 122 5.89 -11.33 -35.71
CA PRO A 122 5.66 -12.18 -36.87
C PRO A 122 5.37 -13.65 -36.56
N GLY A 123 5.86 -14.15 -35.39
CA GLY A 123 5.55 -15.50 -34.91
C GLY A 123 4.17 -15.67 -34.30
N GLY A 124 3.46 -14.59 -34.04
CA GLY A 124 2.13 -14.63 -33.43
C GLY A 124 2.12 -14.80 -31.92
N LEU A 125 3.26 -15.01 -31.28
CA LEU A 125 3.38 -15.30 -29.84
C LEU A 125 4.12 -14.19 -29.06
N GLY A 126 3.98 -12.95 -29.50
CA GLY A 126 4.56 -11.79 -28.81
C GLY A 126 4.02 -10.48 -29.33
N VAL A 127 4.24 -9.40 -28.61
CA VAL A 127 3.80 -8.03 -28.92
C VAL A 127 5.00 -7.08 -28.89
N LYS A 128 5.04 -6.17 -29.85
CA LYS A 128 6.02 -5.09 -29.90
C LYS A 128 5.34 -3.74 -29.79
N LEU A 129 5.87 -2.90 -28.91
CA LEU A 129 5.35 -1.55 -28.64
C LEU A 129 6.43 -0.52 -28.88
N PHE A 130 6.05 0.58 -29.49
CA PHE A 130 6.88 1.77 -29.64
C PHE A 130 6.32 2.86 -28.73
N ILE A 131 7.07 3.24 -27.71
CA ILE A 131 6.67 4.23 -26.69
C ILE A 131 7.64 5.42 -26.70
N PRO A 132 7.20 6.64 -26.29
CA PRO A 132 8.10 7.77 -26.11
C PRO A 132 9.18 7.46 -25.05
N GLY A 133 10.43 7.70 -25.39
CA GLY A 133 11.56 7.35 -24.54
C GLY A 133 11.66 8.16 -23.26
N ASP A 134 11.22 9.41 -23.29
CA ASP A 134 11.17 10.33 -22.15
C ASP A 134 10.19 9.83 -21.05
N GLU A 135 9.06 9.29 -21.43
CA GLU A 135 8.10 8.71 -20.45
C GLU A 135 8.62 7.40 -19.85
N THR A 136 9.19 6.52 -20.66
CA THR A 136 9.79 5.25 -20.19
C THR A 136 10.97 5.48 -19.28
N VAL A 137 11.80 6.47 -19.59
CA VAL A 137 12.97 6.84 -18.79
C VAL A 137 12.55 7.40 -17.43
N ARG A 138 11.57 8.31 -17.42
CA ARG A 138 11.01 8.85 -16.18
C ARG A 138 10.43 7.75 -15.31
N TRP A 139 9.69 6.83 -15.90
CA TRP A 139 9.16 5.68 -15.18
C TRP A 139 10.27 4.82 -14.57
N ALA A 140 11.28 4.44 -15.35
CA ALA A 140 12.37 3.61 -14.87
C ALA A 140 13.20 4.30 -13.78
N MET A 141 13.44 5.60 -13.92
CA MET A 141 14.13 6.41 -12.89
C MET A 141 13.28 6.51 -11.61
N SER A 142 11.99 6.76 -11.74
CA SER A 142 11.07 6.76 -10.60
C SER A 142 11.02 5.40 -9.91
N TYR A 143 11.10 4.30 -10.65
CA TYR A 143 11.14 2.95 -10.10
C TYR A 143 12.43 2.69 -9.31
N ILE A 144 13.59 3.10 -9.83
CA ILE A 144 14.87 3.01 -9.12
C ILE A 144 14.83 3.86 -7.84
N GLN A 145 14.28 5.07 -7.92
CA GLN A 145 14.10 5.96 -6.76
C GLN A 145 13.19 5.32 -5.70
N LEU A 146 12.10 4.69 -6.13
CA LEU A 146 11.13 4.03 -5.25
C LEU A 146 11.78 2.89 -4.44
N LEU A 147 12.70 2.15 -5.05
CA LEU A 147 13.42 1.06 -4.38
C LEU A 147 14.49 1.56 -3.40
N TYR A 148 14.78 2.85 -3.38
CA TYR A 148 15.77 3.50 -2.53
C TYR A 148 17.12 2.79 -2.52
N ALA A 149 17.53 2.24 -3.67
CA ALA A 149 18.76 1.50 -3.84
C ALA A 149 19.94 2.44 -4.11
N ASP A 150 21.07 2.25 -3.43
CA ASP A 150 22.32 2.95 -3.76
C ASP A 150 22.91 2.35 -5.06
N ILE A 151 22.57 2.94 -6.19
CA ILE A 151 23.01 2.49 -7.52
C ILE A 151 24.37 3.04 -7.93
N ALA A 152 24.97 3.91 -7.10
CA ALA A 152 26.27 4.54 -7.37
C ALA A 152 27.12 4.62 -6.09
N PRO A 153 27.46 3.45 -5.46
CA PRO A 153 28.16 3.40 -4.17
C PRO A 153 29.59 3.91 -4.25
N THR A 154 30.19 3.95 -5.44
CA THR A 154 31.55 4.49 -5.65
C THR A 154 31.50 5.86 -6.32
N TYR A 155 32.57 6.66 -6.11
CA TYR A 155 32.69 7.98 -6.75
C TYR A 155 32.70 7.90 -8.29
N ALA A 156 33.30 6.85 -8.85
CA ALA A 156 33.37 6.65 -10.30
C ALA A 156 31.96 6.40 -10.88
N GLU A 157 31.13 5.56 -10.25
CA GLU A 157 29.75 5.30 -10.62
C GLU A 157 28.88 6.54 -10.46
N TYR A 158 29.10 7.29 -9.38
CA TYR A 158 28.42 8.56 -9.13
C TYR A 158 28.68 9.60 -10.24
N VAL A 159 29.93 9.69 -10.73
CA VAL A 159 30.29 10.54 -11.87
C VAL A 159 29.67 10.02 -13.16
N GLN A 160 29.71 8.70 -13.41
CA GLN A 160 29.09 8.09 -14.58
C GLN A 160 27.56 8.33 -14.62
N LEU A 161 26.89 8.20 -13.48
CA LEU A 161 25.46 8.47 -13.36
C LEU A 161 25.13 9.94 -13.68
N ALA A 162 25.94 10.90 -13.19
CA ALA A 162 25.77 12.32 -13.49
C ALA A 162 25.90 12.59 -14.99
N PHE A 163 26.90 12.03 -15.65
CA PHE A 163 27.08 12.20 -17.10
C PHE A 163 26.00 11.52 -17.91
N ALA A 164 25.55 10.31 -17.52
CA ALA A 164 24.49 9.58 -18.20
C ALA A 164 23.19 10.38 -18.26
N ILE A 165 22.77 10.90 -17.12
CA ILE A 165 21.51 11.66 -17.00
C ILE A 165 21.65 13.04 -17.64
N ALA A 166 22.79 13.72 -17.46
CA ALA A 166 23.02 15.03 -18.06
C ALA A 166 23.06 14.97 -19.60
N THR A 167 23.59 13.89 -20.18
CA THR A 167 23.69 13.71 -21.63
C THR A 167 22.32 13.53 -22.29
N ASP A 168 21.46 12.70 -21.71
CA ASP A 168 20.22 12.31 -22.33
C ASP A 168 19.01 13.14 -21.87
N CYS A 169 19.01 13.61 -20.61
CA CYS A 169 17.91 14.40 -20.03
C CYS A 169 18.19 15.90 -19.91
N GLY A 170 19.45 16.33 -20.10
CA GLY A 170 19.83 17.72 -19.94
C GLY A 170 19.54 18.26 -18.52
N GLU A 171 19.20 19.54 -18.42
CA GLU A 171 18.87 20.18 -17.12
C GLU A 171 17.65 19.55 -16.45
N ALA A 172 16.69 19.03 -17.22
CA ALA A 172 15.48 18.39 -16.71
C ALA A 172 15.77 17.12 -15.86
N GLY A 173 16.90 16.45 -16.08
CA GLY A 173 17.32 15.27 -15.32
C GLY A 173 18.01 15.57 -13.98
N ARG A 174 18.17 16.84 -13.59
CA ARG A 174 18.87 17.22 -12.36
C ARG A 174 18.20 16.69 -11.09
N SER A 175 16.90 16.84 -11.01
CA SER A 175 16.10 16.33 -9.87
C SER A 175 16.23 14.82 -9.75
N ASP A 176 16.17 14.12 -10.88
CA ASP A 176 16.25 12.67 -10.93
C ASP A 176 17.62 12.18 -10.49
N PHE A 177 18.70 12.83 -10.97
CA PHE A 177 20.06 12.54 -10.54
C PHE A 177 20.24 12.69 -9.03
N ILE A 178 19.73 13.79 -8.45
CA ILE A 178 19.83 14.05 -7.01
C ILE A 178 19.13 12.96 -6.23
N SER A 179 17.87 12.65 -6.60
CA SER A 179 17.06 11.63 -5.91
C SER A 179 17.64 10.22 -6.05
N LEU A 180 18.25 9.88 -7.18
CA LEU A 180 18.93 8.58 -7.37
C LEU A 180 20.21 8.46 -6.52
N CYS A 181 20.80 9.56 -6.12
CA CYS A 181 22.00 9.58 -5.27
C CYS A 181 21.69 9.65 -3.76
N GLU A 182 20.46 10.04 -3.37
CA GLU A 182 20.05 10.16 -1.97
C GLU A 182 20.25 8.89 -1.13
N PRO A 183 20.05 7.66 -1.65
CA PRO A 183 20.27 6.45 -0.89
C PRO A 183 21.71 6.21 -0.44
N SER A 184 22.68 6.86 -1.07
CA SER A 184 24.08 6.68 -0.73
C SER A 184 24.46 7.34 0.61
N PRO A 185 25.12 6.61 1.54
CA PRO A 185 25.57 7.17 2.81
C PRO A 185 26.55 8.37 2.66
N LYS A 186 27.11 8.55 1.46
CA LYS A 186 28.04 9.63 1.12
C LYS A 186 27.38 10.79 0.40
N PHE A 187 26.05 10.77 0.26
CA PHE A 187 25.32 11.79 -0.46
C PHE A 187 25.48 13.19 0.15
N ASN A 188 25.73 14.16 -0.71
CA ASN A 188 25.74 15.56 -0.38
C ASN A 188 25.11 16.38 -1.52
N ALA A 189 23.96 16.97 -1.26
CA ALA A 189 23.16 17.67 -2.26
C ALA A 189 23.90 18.83 -2.96
N LEU A 190 24.75 19.59 -2.23
CA LEU A 190 25.56 20.66 -2.83
C LEU A 190 26.62 20.14 -3.79
N HIS A 191 27.26 19.01 -3.42
CA HIS A 191 28.24 18.34 -4.27
C HIS A 191 27.58 17.73 -5.50
N ALA A 192 26.42 17.06 -5.33
CA ALA A 192 25.63 16.51 -6.41
C ALA A 192 25.25 17.57 -7.45
N ASN A 193 24.73 18.71 -7.01
CA ASN A 193 24.38 19.81 -7.89
C ASN A 193 25.59 20.38 -8.66
N LYS A 194 26.76 20.52 -8.01
CA LYS A 194 27.98 20.98 -8.68
C LYS A 194 28.46 19.97 -9.72
N LEU A 195 28.44 18.68 -9.39
CA LEU A 195 28.83 17.62 -10.30
C LEU A 195 27.92 17.58 -11.52
N PHE A 196 26.61 17.63 -11.34
CA PHE A 196 25.65 17.64 -12.43
C PHE A 196 25.81 18.87 -13.35
N SER A 197 26.02 20.06 -12.77
CA SER A 197 26.32 21.27 -13.54
C SER A 197 27.65 21.16 -14.30
N SER A 198 28.61 20.43 -13.79
CA SER A 198 29.88 20.13 -14.50
C SER A 198 29.63 19.14 -15.65
N ALA A 199 28.82 18.08 -15.42
CA ALA A 199 28.50 17.11 -16.44
C ALA A 199 27.73 17.75 -17.63
N LEU A 200 26.79 18.66 -17.36
CA LEU A 200 26.10 19.42 -18.40
C LEU A 200 27.03 20.30 -19.25
N ARG A 201 28.04 20.90 -18.64
CA ARG A 201 28.99 21.79 -19.36
C ARG A 201 30.04 21.05 -20.18
N THR A 202 30.54 19.95 -19.61
CA THR A 202 31.66 19.20 -20.26
C THR A 202 31.15 18.19 -21.25
N GLY A 203 29.94 17.65 -21.08
CA GLY A 203 29.38 16.59 -21.91
C GLY A 203 30.25 15.33 -21.96
N ASN A 204 29.69 14.18 -22.08
CA ASN A 204 30.43 12.97 -22.46
C ASN A 204 29.56 12.16 -23.40
N GLN A 205 29.80 12.29 -24.70
CA GLN A 205 29.01 11.64 -25.74
C GLN A 205 29.05 10.10 -25.72
N ASN A 206 29.83 9.50 -24.81
CA ASN A 206 29.92 8.04 -24.70
C ASN A 206 29.21 7.46 -23.48
N VAL A 207 28.57 8.30 -22.66
CA VAL A 207 27.87 7.86 -21.45
C VAL A 207 26.40 8.28 -21.54
N HIS A 208 25.51 7.30 -21.60
CA HIS A 208 24.08 7.45 -21.80
C HIS A 208 23.27 6.78 -20.69
N LEU A 209 21.97 6.99 -20.64
CA LEU A 209 21.05 6.41 -19.65
C LEU A 209 21.14 4.89 -19.49
N GLY A 210 21.58 4.17 -20.52
CA GLY A 210 21.96 2.75 -20.42
C GLY A 210 22.94 2.46 -19.30
N THR A 211 23.85 3.42 -18.99
CA THR A 211 24.77 3.31 -17.86
C THR A 211 24.05 3.39 -16.52
N ALA A 212 23.04 4.26 -16.36
CA ALA A 212 22.23 4.34 -15.15
C ALA A 212 21.46 3.04 -14.89
N PHE A 213 20.87 2.45 -15.93
CA PHE A 213 20.19 1.16 -15.85
C PHE A 213 21.15 -0.01 -15.57
N HIS A 214 22.36 0.05 -16.14
CA HIS A 214 23.40 -0.95 -15.82
C HIS A 214 23.83 -0.88 -14.35
N LEU A 215 24.02 0.33 -13.81
CA LEU A 215 24.34 0.55 -12.40
C LEU A 215 23.20 0.06 -11.49
N ALA A 216 21.95 0.33 -11.86
CA ALA A 216 20.78 -0.17 -11.15
C ALA A 216 20.75 -1.71 -11.13
N LYS A 217 21.03 -2.36 -12.25
CA LYS A 217 21.12 -3.82 -12.33
C LYS A 217 22.23 -4.40 -11.47
N LEU A 218 23.40 -3.75 -11.43
CA LEU A 218 24.51 -4.15 -10.55
C LEU A 218 24.15 -4.01 -9.07
N ALA A 219 23.32 -3.03 -8.73
CA ALA A 219 22.77 -2.84 -7.38
C ALA A 219 21.60 -3.81 -7.04
N GLY A 220 21.30 -4.78 -7.93
CA GLY A 220 20.22 -5.76 -7.73
C GLY A 220 18.83 -5.25 -8.09
N VAL A 221 18.72 -4.09 -8.77
CA VAL A 221 17.44 -3.55 -9.23
C VAL A 221 17.07 -4.20 -10.56
N GLU A 222 16.06 -5.07 -10.56
CA GLU A 222 15.50 -5.62 -11.78
C GLU A 222 14.43 -4.67 -12.34
N ILE A 223 14.74 -4.01 -13.45
CA ILE A 223 13.80 -3.15 -14.17
C ILE A 223 13.05 -4.03 -15.17
N GLY A 224 11.87 -4.52 -14.77
CA GLY A 224 11.02 -5.37 -15.60
C GLY A 224 9.59 -4.84 -15.67
N PHE A 225 8.99 -4.84 -16.87
CA PHE A 225 7.57 -4.53 -17.06
C PHE A 225 6.73 -5.78 -16.75
N LYS A 226 5.84 -5.71 -15.76
CA LYS A 226 4.80 -6.72 -15.53
C LYS A 226 3.45 -6.07 -15.72
N PHE A 227 2.68 -6.55 -16.70
CA PHE A 227 1.32 -6.08 -16.93
C PHE A 227 0.31 -6.98 -16.23
N GLN A 228 -0.64 -6.37 -15.51
CA GLN A 228 -1.77 -7.07 -14.91
C GLN A 228 -3.01 -6.89 -15.79
N GLY A 229 -3.68 -7.97 -16.11
CA GLY A 229 -4.93 -7.92 -16.88
C GLY A 229 -5.39 -9.22 -17.52
N PHE A 230 -4.63 -10.31 -17.42
CA PHE A 230 -5.01 -11.59 -18.02
C PHE A 230 -5.33 -12.67 -16.99
N THR A 231 -6.42 -13.38 -17.22
CA THR A 231 -6.99 -14.41 -16.32
C THR A 231 -6.24 -15.74 -16.31
N LYS A 232 -5.02 -15.81 -16.87
CA LYS A 232 -4.14 -17.00 -16.80
C LYS A 232 -2.76 -16.60 -16.29
N PRO A 233 -2.13 -17.43 -15.45
CA PRO A 233 -0.78 -17.13 -14.97
C PRO A 233 0.18 -17.15 -16.16
N PHE A 234 0.88 -16.04 -16.38
CA PHE A 234 2.05 -16.03 -17.25
C PHE A 234 3.05 -17.05 -16.73
N SER A 235 3.53 -17.92 -17.61
CA SER A 235 4.65 -18.80 -17.25
C SER A 235 5.84 -17.92 -16.85
N SER A 236 6.59 -18.35 -15.85
CA SER A 236 7.68 -17.63 -15.18
C SER A 236 8.88 -17.23 -16.06
N HIS A 237 8.71 -17.20 -17.39
CA HIS A 237 9.78 -16.95 -18.37
C HIS A 237 9.53 -15.80 -19.31
N THR A 238 8.59 -14.90 -19.03
CA THR A 238 8.40 -13.69 -19.87
C THR A 238 9.53 -12.72 -19.59
N ARG A 239 10.56 -12.73 -20.41
CA ARG A 239 11.61 -11.70 -20.42
C ARG A 239 11.10 -10.50 -21.19
N VAL A 240 10.89 -9.40 -20.51
CA VAL A 240 10.78 -8.09 -21.14
C VAL A 240 12.20 -7.64 -21.48
N SER A 241 12.53 -7.64 -22.74
CA SER A 241 13.83 -7.21 -23.23
C SER A 241 13.78 -5.74 -23.60
N THR A 242 14.31 -4.87 -22.76
CA THR A 242 14.68 -3.52 -23.20
C THR A 242 15.95 -3.65 -24.01
N TYR A 243 15.89 -3.36 -25.31
CA TYR A 243 17.08 -3.36 -26.15
C TYR A 243 18.03 -2.25 -25.74
N ASN A 244 19.07 -2.58 -25.02
CA ASN A 244 20.26 -1.75 -24.88
C ASN A 244 21.12 -1.88 -26.14
N ILE A 245 21.55 -0.75 -26.68
CA ILE A 245 22.41 -0.64 -27.87
C ILE A 245 23.77 -1.40 -27.71
N ALA A 246 24.17 -1.73 -26.47
CA ALA A 246 25.47 -2.33 -26.16
C ALA A 246 25.56 -3.85 -26.39
N ASP A 247 24.45 -4.61 -26.40
CA ASP A 247 24.53 -6.08 -26.31
C ASP A 247 24.29 -6.83 -27.61
N THR A 248 24.32 -6.18 -28.79
CA THR A 248 24.04 -6.84 -30.07
C THR A 248 25.26 -7.19 -30.92
N VAL A 249 26.46 -7.17 -30.39
CA VAL A 249 27.65 -7.41 -31.23
C VAL A 249 28.37 -8.72 -30.98
N ASP A 250 28.30 -9.35 -29.84
CA ASP A 250 28.99 -10.63 -29.61
C ASP A 250 28.18 -11.60 -28.79
N GLN A 251 27.47 -12.51 -29.42
CA GLN A 251 27.30 -13.89 -28.98
C GLN A 251 26.64 -14.74 -30.07
N ALA A 252 27.41 -15.09 -31.06
CA ALA A 252 27.26 -16.34 -31.77
C ALA A 252 28.43 -17.22 -31.28
N HIS A 253 28.24 -17.95 -30.19
CA HIS A 253 28.78 -19.30 -29.97
C HIS A 253 28.46 -19.83 -28.58
N GLU A 254 28.03 -21.08 -28.66
CA GLU A 254 28.11 -22.16 -27.67
C GLU A 254 27.03 -22.28 -26.61
N THR A 255 26.21 -23.25 -26.94
CA THR A 255 25.37 -24.05 -26.08
C THR A 255 26.17 -24.87 -25.07
N SER A 256 25.74 -24.92 -23.84
CA SER A 256 25.75 -26.19 -23.13
C SER A 256 24.72 -26.19 -21.99
N ASP A 257 23.95 -27.23 -22.00
CA ASP A 257 22.95 -27.61 -20.99
C ASP A 257 23.54 -27.67 -19.59
N ARG A 258 22.88 -27.02 -18.65
CA ARG A 258 22.82 -27.48 -17.27
C ARG A 258 21.50 -27.07 -16.66
N GLU A 259 20.65 -28.07 -16.50
CA GLU A 259 19.52 -28.04 -15.60
C GLU A 259 20.03 -27.80 -14.18
N THR A 260 19.53 -26.76 -13.53
CA THR A 260 19.57 -26.64 -12.08
C THR A 260 18.15 -26.33 -11.62
N GLU A 261 17.63 -27.25 -10.83
CA GLU A 261 16.35 -27.19 -10.15
C GLU A 261 16.23 -25.84 -9.40
N ALA A 262 15.22 -25.08 -9.75
CA ALA A 262 14.87 -23.85 -9.06
C ALA A 262 13.85 -24.16 -7.99
N ASN A 263 14.19 -23.87 -6.75
CA ASN A 263 13.27 -23.87 -5.61
C ASN A 263 12.14 -22.87 -5.87
N ASP A 264 10.91 -23.38 -5.81
CA ASP A 264 9.66 -22.59 -5.79
C ASP A 264 9.55 -21.79 -4.48
N ALA A 265 10.07 -20.57 -4.49
CA ALA A 265 9.66 -19.55 -3.54
C ALA A 265 8.70 -18.60 -4.25
N PRO A 266 7.52 -18.25 -3.69
CA PRO A 266 6.61 -17.30 -4.31
C PRO A 266 7.26 -15.92 -4.38
N LEU A 267 7.47 -15.44 -5.61
CA LEU A 267 7.94 -14.09 -5.88
C LEU A 267 6.89 -13.09 -5.41
N HIS A 268 7.20 -12.33 -4.37
CA HIS A 268 6.47 -11.12 -4.04
C HIS A 268 6.60 -10.15 -5.21
N ILE A 269 5.50 -9.96 -5.92
CA ILE A 269 5.41 -8.99 -7.00
C ILE A 269 5.34 -7.62 -6.35
N GLY A 270 6.43 -6.86 -6.45
CA GLY A 270 6.47 -5.46 -6.04
C GLY A 270 5.32 -4.68 -6.72
N SER A 271 4.71 -3.81 -5.94
CA SER A 271 3.64 -2.92 -6.38
C SER A 271 4.01 -2.18 -7.65
N GLU A 272 3.07 -2.06 -8.58
CA GLU A 272 3.19 -1.17 -9.73
C GLU A 272 3.51 0.26 -9.27
N PRO A 273 4.40 0.99 -9.95
CA PRO A 273 4.64 2.39 -9.66
C PRO A 273 3.43 3.21 -10.12
N TYR A 274 2.47 3.41 -9.23
CA TYR A 274 1.40 4.35 -9.48
C TYR A 274 1.96 5.76 -9.44
N THR A 275 2.08 6.41 -10.57
CA THR A 275 2.39 7.85 -10.66
C THR A 275 1.29 8.71 -10.04
N SER A 276 0.06 8.21 -10.00
CA SER A 276 -1.03 8.75 -9.19
C SER A 276 -2.01 7.63 -8.83
N LEU A 277 -2.25 7.42 -7.54
CA LEU A 277 -3.30 6.51 -7.10
C LEU A 277 -4.69 7.09 -7.42
N PRO A 278 -5.69 6.23 -7.71
CA PRO A 278 -7.02 6.68 -8.09
C PRO A 278 -7.70 7.48 -6.99
N ARG A 279 -8.50 8.47 -7.37
CA ARG A 279 -9.25 9.34 -6.49
C ARG A 279 -10.53 8.69 -5.99
N LEU A 280 -11.00 9.16 -4.83
CA LEU A 280 -12.25 8.71 -4.23
C LEU A 280 -13.41 9.56 -4.74
N VAL A 281 -14.25 8.99 -5.60
CA VAL A 281 -15.54 9.52 -6.06
C VAL A 281 -15.54 11.02 -6.36
N PRO A 282 -14.77 11.51 -7.31
CA PRO A 282 -14.71 12.93 -7.62
C PRO A 282 -16.06 13.45 -8.10
N GLY A 283 -16.45 14.64 -7.60
CA GLY A 283 -17.66 15.34 -8.07
C GLY A 283 -18.99 14.80 -7.54
N TYR A 284 -19.00 13.77 -6.68
CA TYR A 284 -20.24 13.24 -6.12
C TYR A 284 -20.89 14.24 -5.13
N PRO A 285 -22.24 14.43 -5.17
CA PRO A 285 -22.96 15.33 -4.27
C PRO A 285 -23.25 14.65 -2.92
N TRP A 286 -22.23 14.58 -2.08
CA TRP A 286 -22.35 14.06 -0.72
C TRP A 286 -23.45 14.77 0.11
N PRO A 287 -23.97 14.17 1.20
CA PRO A 287 -24.81 14.86 2.17
C PRO A 287 -24.20 16.21 2.61
N SER A 288 -25.04 17.18 2.96
CA SER A 288 -24.66 18.59 3.20
C SER A 288 -23.49 18.74 4.15
N LEU A 289 -23.52 18.06 5.30
CA LEU A 289 -22.44 18.11 6.28
C LEU A 289 -21.09 17.67 5.68
N LEU A 290 -21.08 16.57 4.89
CA LEU A 290 -19.86 16.15 4.20
C LEU A 290 -19.43 17.14 3.14
N ARG A 291 -20.36 17.74 2.37
CA ARG A 291 -20.02 18.77 1.37
C ARG A 291 -19.37 19.99 2.03
N ASP A 292 -19.92 20.42 3.14
CA ASP A 292 -19.42 21.59 3.89
C ASP A 292 -17.99 21.30 4.39
N ILE A 293 -17.76 20.11 4.97
CA ILE A 293 -16.42 19.67 5.38
C ILE A 293 -15.45 19.59 4.18
N LEU A 294 -15.88 19.01 3.07
CA LEU A 294 -15.07 18.82 1.88
C LEU A 294 -14.78 20.13 1.13
N GLY A 295 -15.56 21.18 1.37
CA GLY A 295 -15.36 22.53 0.85
C GLY A 295 -14.06 23.18 1.32
N PHE A 296 -13.48 22.72 2.41
CA PHE A 296 -12.20 23.21 2.95
C PHE A 296 -10.96 22.59 2.30
N ALA A 297 -11.13 21.68 1.34
CA ALA A 297 -10.01 21.07 0.63
C ALA A 297 -9.51 21.96 -0.50
N ASP A 298 -8.21 22.22 -0.54
CA ASP A 298 -7.57 23.01 -1.62
C ASP A 298 -7.41 22.19 -2.91
N ASN A 299 -7.38 20.87 -2.82
CA ASN A 299 -7.15 19.98 -3.95
C ASN A 299 -7.85 18.62 -3.77
N ALA A 300 -7.87 17.83 -4.83
CA ALA A 300 -8.56 16.53 -4.85
C ALA A 300 -8.04 15.54 -3.81
N GLU A 301 -6.72 15.52 -3.52
CA GLU A 301 -6.13 14.61 -2.53
C GLU A 301 -6.53 14.99 -1.11
N GLN A 302 -6.53 16.28 -0.80
CA GLN A 302 -7.03 16.78 0.50
C GLN A 302 -8.51 16.50 0.66
N ARG A 303 -9.29 16.57 -0.44
CA ARG A 303 -10.71 16.21 -0.43
C ARG A 303 -10.91 14.74 -0.05
N ASP A 304 -10.11 13.83 -0.61
CA ASP A 304 -10.15 12.41 -0.27
C ASP A 304 -9.76 12.16 1.21
N ILE A 305 -8.70 12.83 1.67
CA ILE A 305 -8.26 12.76 3.07
C ILE A 305 -9.35 13.27 4.02
N LEU A 306 -9.96 14.42 3.71
CA LEU A 306 -11.07 14.93 4.51
C LEU A 306 -12.27 14.01 4.49
N LEU A 307 -12.63 13.42 3.34
CA LEU A 307 -13.73 12.48 3.21
C LEU A 307 -13.54 11.28 4.15
N LEU A 308 -12.41 10.59 4.05
CA LEU A 308 -12.12 9.42 4.88
C LEU A 308 -12.04 9.76 6.37
N THR A 309 -11.42 10.90 6.70
CA THR A 309 -11.31 11.36 8.08
C THR A 309 -12.67 11.74 8.65
N ALA A 310 -13.53 12.42 7.84
CA ALA A 310 -14.89 12.77 8.24
C ALA A 310 -15.75 11.52 8.45
N LEU A 311 -15.73 10.55 7.52
CA LEU A 311 -16.45 9.28 7.67
C LEU A 311 -16.01 8.54 8.94
N THR A 312 -14.71 8.55 9.26
CA THR A 312 -14.17 7.91 10.46
C THR A 312 -14.61 8.66 11.73
N ALA A 313 -14.51 9.98 11.75
CA ALA A 313 -14.89 10.79 12.92
C ALA A 313 -16.39 10.76 13.18
N LEU A 314 -17.21 10.90 12.12
CA LEU A 314 -18.68 10.80 12.20
C LEU A 314 -19.11 9.40 12.63
N GLY A 315 -18.50 8.36 12.05
CA GLY A 315 -18.76 6.96 12.43
C GLY A 315 -18.48 6.71 13.91
N ALA A 316 -17.36 7.22 14.45
CA ALA A 316 -17.06 7.13 15.88
C ALA A 316 -18.15 7.74 16.76
N THR A 317 -18.73 8.86 16.35
CA THR A 317 -19.80 9.55 17.10
C THR A 317 -21.13 8.82 17.05
N LEU A 318 -21.43 8.14 15.94
CA LEU A 318 -22.62 7.28 15.78
C LEU A 318 -22.48 6.00 16.64
N GLY A 319 -21.30 5.44 16.74
CA GLY A 319 -20.95 4.35 17.65
C GLY A 319 -21.99 3.22 17.69
N LYS A 320 -22.60 3.01 18.87
CA LYS A 320 -23.61 1.95 19.11
C LYS A 320 -24.98 2.24 18.50
N THR A 321 -25.24 3.46 18.03
CA THR A 321 -26.56 3.92 17.58
C THR A 321 -26.94 3.32 16.24
N VAL A 322 -25.98 3.23 15.31
CA VAL A 322 -26.19 2.70 13.95
C VAL A 322 -25.47 1.36 13.82
N ARG A 323 -26.08 0.40 13.13
CA ARG A 323 -25.49 -0.92 12.88
C ARG A 323 -26.01 -1.55 11.60
N CYS A 324 -25.29 -2.54 11.07
CA CYS A 324 -25.71 -3.40 9.97
C CYS A 324 -25.47 -4.87 10.32
N LEU A 325 -26.39 -5.77 9.93
CA LEU A 325 -26.14 -7.20 10.01
C LEU A 325 -25.43 -7.66 8.75
N TYR A 326 -24.14 -8.00 8.89
CA TYR A 326 -23.30 -8.48 7.79
C TYR A 326 -22.82 -9.91 8.10
N GLY A 327 -23.29 -10.86 7.30
CA GLY A 327 -23.15 -12.27 7.65
C GLY A 327 -23.97 -12.58 8.93
N MET A 328 -23.32 -13.14 9.95
CA MET A 328 -23.94 -13.45 11.25
C MET A 328 -23.50 -12.47 12.37
N HIS A 329 -22.91 -11.34 12.01
CA HIS A 329 -22.33 -10.38 12.96
C HIS A 329 -22.92 -8.99 12.78
N TRP A 330 -23.14 -8.30 13.90
CA TRP A 330 -23.43 -6.88 13.89
C TRP A 330 -22.18 -6.07 13.67
N ILE A 331 -22.20 -5.21 12.65
CA ILE A 331 -21.16 -4.25 12.34
C ILE A 331 -21.63 -2.87 12.75
N TYR A 332 -20.73 -2.04 13.19
CA TYR A 332 -20.96 -0.66 13.62
C TYR A 332 -19.99 0.27 12.90
N PRO A 333 -20.28 1.57 12.74
CA PRO A 333 -19.49 2.50 11.93
C PRO A 333 -18.14 2.90 12.57
N CYS A 334 -17.41 1.93 13.09
CA CYS A 334 -16.12 2.10 13.76
C CYS A 334 -14.97 1.79 12.77
N ILE A 335 -14.32 2.80 12.26
CA ILE A 335 -13.33 2.73 11.18
C ILE A 335 -11.94 2.97 11.76
N GLN A 336 -10.94 2.23 11.27
CA GLN A 336 -9.51 2.45 11.53
C GLN A 336 -8.87 2.99 10.24
N LEU A 337 -8.50 4.28 10.25
CA LEU A 337 -7.94 5.01 9.09
C LEU A 337 -6.47 5.33 9.32
N PHE A 338 -5.62 5.00 8.34
CA PHE A 338 -4.23 5.42 8.32
C PHE A 338 -3.89 6.14 7.02
N VAL A 339 -3.66 7.46 7.11
CA VAL A 339 -3.23 8.32 6.00
C VAL A 339 -1.72 8.42 5.98
N ILE A 340 -1.10 7.96 4.91
CA ILE A 340 0.35 7.99 4.72
C ILE A 340 0.70 9.03 3.67
N ALA A 341 1.57 9.97 4.03
CA ALA A 341 2.02 11.02 3.12
C ALA A 341 3.37 11.61 3.56
N PRO A 342 4.19 12.13 2.64
CA PRO A 342 5.42 12.83 2.97
C PRO A 342 5.19 14.01 3.93
N PRO A 343 6.25 14.48 4.62
CA PRO A 343 6.20 15.75 5.34
C PRO A 343 5.78 16.91 4.41
N ALA A 344 5.11 17.93 4.95
CA ALA A 344 4.62 19.10 4.21
C ALA A 344 3.64 18.81 3.05
N SER A 345 3.04 17.62 3.01
CA SER A 345 2.07 17.21 1.98
C SER A 345 0.68 17.84 2.12
N GLY A 346 0.41 18.57 3.20
CA GLY A 346 -0.92 19.14 3.51
C GLY A 346 -1.87 18.14 4.21
N LYS A 347 -1.37 17.00 4.71
CA LYS A 347 -2.16 16.03 5.49
C LYS A 347 -2.65 16.58 6.84
N GLY A 348 -2.07 17.65 7.34
CA GLY A 348 -2.47 18.31 8.59
C GLY A 348 -3.93 18.79 8.64
N ILE A 349 -4.60 18.93 7.48
CA ILE A 349 -6.01 19.23 7.34
C ILE A 349 -6.92 18.28 8.15
N MET A 350 -6.48 17.04 8.41
CA MET A 350 -7.17 16.07 9.25
C MET A 350 -7.43 16.60 10.68
N ALA A 351 -6.54 17.44 11.21
CA ALA A 351 -6.65 17.96 12.57
C ALA A 351 -7.94 18.77 12.81
N TRP A 352 -8.54 19.34 11.74
CA TRP A 352 -9.81 20.05 11.85
C TRP A 352 -10.96 19.11 12.27
N LEU A 353 -10.95 17.84 11.84
CA LEU A 353 -11.94 16.85 12.27
C LEU A 353 -11.82 16.52 13.77
N ARG A 354 -10.62 16.65 14.36
CA ARG A 354 -10.46 16.55 15.81
C ARG A 354 -11.20 17.70 16.52
N LYS A 355 -11.14 18.93 15.97
CA LYS A 355 -11.91 20.08 16.48
C LYS A 355 -13.42 19.86 16.35
N PHE A 356 -13.86 19.22 15.26
CA PHE A 356 -15.24 18.86 15.03
C PHE A 356 -15.82 17.92 16.11
N ILE A 357 -15.07 16.92 16.57
CA ILE A 357 -15.54 16.00 17.61
C ILE A 357 -15.24 16.43 19.04
N GLU A 358 -14.48 17.50 19.23
CA GLU A 358 -14.07 18.01 20.53
C GLU A 358 -15.25 18.40 21.45
N PRO A 359 -16.37 18.98 20.98
CA PRO A 359 -17.54 19.25 21.82
C PRO A 359 -18.09 18.03 22.56
N ILE A 360 -18.11 16.87 21.91
CA ILE A 360 -18.56 15.60 22.52
C ILE A 360 -17.56 15.18 23.63
N HIS A 361 -16.26 15.26 23.32
CA HIS A 361 -15.22 14.92 24.29
C HIS A 361 -15.27 15.84 25.52
N ARG A 362 -15.41 17.16 25.31
CA ARG A 362 -15.46 18.15 26.40
C ARG A 362 -16.65 17.92 27.35
N GLU A 363 -17.83 17.58 26.81
CA GLU A 363 -18.97 17.29 27.64
C GLU A 363 -18.73 16.08 28.54
N ILE A 364 -18.22 14.98 27.98
CA ILE A 364 -17.88 13.77 28.77
C ILE A 364 -16.86 14.13 29.85
N ARG A 365 -15.82 14.90 29.53
CA ARG A 365 -14.80 15.33 30.52
C ARG A 365 -15.39 16.20 31.60
N GLN A 366 -16.31 17.14 31.27
CA GLN A 366 -17.00 17.94 32.27
C GLN A 366 -17.85 17.10 33.23
N GLN A 367 -18.55 16.07 32.73
CA GLN A 367 -19.31 15.13 33.56
C GLN A 367 -18.39 14.35 34.50
N VAL A 368 -17.24 13.86 33.99
CA VAL A 368 -16.24 13.18 34.81
C VAL A 368 -15.67 14.08 35.88
N ASP A 369 -15.34 15.33 35.56
CA ASP A 369 -14.79 16.30 36.53
C ASP A 369 -15.80 16.63 37.63
N LEU A 370 -17.07 16.77 37.31
CA LEU A 370 -18.15 16.93 38.28
C LEU A 370 -18.31 15.71 39.18
N ALA A 371 -18.31 14.49 38.63
CA ALA A 371 -18.39 13.25 39.36
C ALA A 371 -17.18 13.06 40.28
N MET A 372 -15.97 13.40 39.80
CA MET A 372 -14.74 13.36 40.63
C MET A 372 -14.75 14.37 41.79
N LYS A 373 -15.33 15.56 41.54
CA LYS A 373 -15.50 16.57 42.60
C LYS A 373 -16.45 16.06 43.70
N GLN A 374 -17.58 15.46 43.30
CA GLN A 374 -18.52 14.85 44.24
C GLN A 374 -17.88 13.71 45.00
N TYR A 375 -17.20 12.78 44.30
CA TYR A 375 -16.48 11.68 44.93
C TYR A 375 -15.49 12.14 46.02
N ARG A 376 -14.72 13.23 45.77
CA ARG A 376 -13.80 13.77 46.77
C ARG A 376 -14.53 14.30 47.99
N GLN A 377 -15.71 14.92 47.81
CA GLN A 377 -16.52 15.39 48.96
C GLN A 377 -17.08 14.21 49.77
N ASP A 378 -17.63 13.20 49.07
CA ASP A 378 -18.19 12.01 49.72
C ASP A 378 -17.10 11.20 50.46
N LEU A 379 -15.91 11.07 49.86
CA LEU A 379 -14.77 10.42 50.47
C LEU A 379 -14.28 11.17 51.71
N ALA A 380 -14.24 12.50 51.68
CA ALA A 380 -13.90 13.31 52.83
C ALA A 380 -14.93 13.15 53.96
N ALA A 381 -16.22 13.18 53.65
CA ALA A 381 -17.31 12.91 54.59
C ALA A 381 -17.21 11.51 55.18
N TYR A 382 -16.97 10.49 54.34
CA TYR A 382 -16.74 9.12 54.79
C TYR A 382 -15.55 9.01 55.75
N HIS A 383 -14.45 9.70 55.50
CA HIS A 383 -13.28 9.72 56.40
C HIS A 383 -13.55 10.44 57.71
N ALA A 384 -14.46 11.41 57.74
CA ALA A 384 -14.84 12.15 58.96
C ALA A 384 -15.70 11.31 59.93
N LEU A 385 -16.34 10.22 59.49
CA LEU A 385 -17.18 9.35 60.30
C LEU A 385 -16.44 8.55 61.39
N GLY A 386 -15.10 8.55 61.37
CA GLY A 386 -14.31 7.85 62.38
C GLY A 386 -14.63 6.36 62.51
N LYS A 387 -15.10 5.89 63.69
CA LYS A 387 -15.44 4.47 63.92
C LYS A 387 -16.73 4.01 63.20
N GLU A 388 -17.59 4.92 62.78
CA GLU A 388 -18.83 4.58 62.09
C GLU A 388 -18.62 4.19 60.62
N LYS A 389 -17.42 4.39 60.09
CA LYS A 389 -17.04 3.91 58.71
C LYS A 389 -17.39 2.44 58.49
N ALA A 390 -17.30 1.59 59.53
CA ALA A 390 -17.57 0.16 59.43
C ALA A 390 -19.03 -0.16 59.07
N LYS A 391 -19.94 0.82 59.14
CA LYS A 391 -21.35 0.68 58.87
C LYS A 391 -21.76 1.22 57.50
N MET A 392 -20.86 1.89 56.76
CA MET A 392 -21.13 2.52 55.50
C MET A 392 -20.18 1.98 54.43
N GLU A 393 -20.68 1.86 53.21
CA GLU A 393 -19.83 1.53 52.07
C GLU A 393 -18.95 2.71 51.66
N MET A 394 -17.71 2.40 51.35
CA MET A 394 -16.77 3.41 50.87
C MET A 394 -17.24 3.93 49.48
N PRO A 395 -17.27 5.26 49.28
CA PRO A 395 -17.60 5.81 47.96
C PRO A 395 -16.73 5.21 46.84
N GLN A 396 -17.36 4.85 45.73
CA GLN A 396 -16.64 4.29 44.57
C GLN A 396 -16.10 5.42 43.69
N MET A 397 -14.87 5.25 43.25
CA MET A 397 -14.25 6.18 42.31
C MET A 397 -14.98 6.14 40.99
N PRO A 398 -15.41 7.28 40.40
CA PRO A 398 -16.06 7.34 39.11
C PRO A 398 -15.11 6.91 37.99
N LYS A 399 -15.67 6.36 36.92
CA LYS A 399 -14.94 6.00 35.70
C LYS A 399 -14.31 7.25 35.07
N ASN A 400 -13.07 7.12 34.61
CA ASN A 400 -12.34 8.19 33.90
C ASN A 400 -12.67 8.17 32.40
N SER A 401 -13.95 8.36 32.04
CA SER A 401 -14.43 8.27 30.68
C SER A 401 -13.94 9.42 29.79
N MET A 402 -13.68 9.13 28.52
CA MET A 402 -13.27 10.10 27.52
C MET A 402 -13.69 9.63 26.12
N PHE A 403 -13.96 10.56 25.21
CA PHE A 403 -14.26 10.21 23.82
C PHE A 403 -13.01 10.14 22.95
N ILE A 404 -12.12 11.16 23.05
CA ILE A 404 -10.83 11.15 22.37
C ILE A 404 -9.81 10.51 23.31
N ILE A 405 -9.31 9.34 22.92
CA ILE A 405 -8.33 8.56 23.68
C ILE A 405 -6.94 8.85 23.11
N SER A 406 -6.00 9.27 23.98
CA SER A 406 -4.63 9.52 23.53
C SER A 406 -3.90 8.23 23.20
N GLY A 407 -3.25 8.21 22.04
CA GLY A 407 -2.38 7.11 21.61
C GLY A 407 -1.05 7.03 22.38
N ASN A 408 -0.61 8.13 22.99
CA ASN A 408 0.57 8.16 23.87
C ASN A 408 0.25 7.58 25.25
N ASN A 409 0.13 6.27 25.32
CA ASN A 409 -0.25 5.59 26.55
C ASN A 409 0.33 4.17 26.62
N THR A 410 0.44 3.61 27.82
CA THR A 410 0.79 2.19 27.98
C THR A 410 -0.36 1.29 27.52
N GLY A 411 -0.07 0.02 27.17
CA GLY A 411 -1.11 -0.94 26.79
C GLY A 411 -2.22 -1.07 27.84
N THR A 412 -1.88 -1.11 29.14
CA THR A 412 -2.87 -1.12 30.24
C THR A 412 -3.67 0.19 30.29
N GLY A 413 -3.01 1.33 30.08
CA GLY A 413 -3.69 2.63 30.10
C GLY A 413 -4.71 2.78 28.96
N ILE A 414 -4.37 2.30 27.75
CA ILE A 414 -5.32 2.25 26.62
C ILE A 414 -6.52 1.38 26.97
N LEU A 415 -6.31 0.16 27.48
CA LEU A 415 -7.39 -0.73 27.89
C LEU A 415 -8.28 -0.12 28.97
N GLN A 416 -7.69 0.50 30.01
CA GLN A 416 -8.46 1.20 31.04
C GLN A 416 -9.31 2.33 30.47
N ASN A 417 -8.74 3.18 29.59
CA ASN A 417 -9.46 4.29 28.99
C ASN A 417 -10.64 3.81 28.13
N ILE A 418 -10.46 2.74 27.36
CA ILE A 418 -11.53 2.14 26.54
C ILE A 418 -12.61 1.58 27.46
N ILE A 419 -12.27 0.80 28.48
CA ILE A 419 -13.22 0.18 29.40
C ILE A 419 -13.96 1.24 30.23
N ASP A 420 -13.26 2.26 30.73
CA ASP A 420 -13.88 3.37 31.47
C ASP A 420 -14.84 4.19 30.60
N SER A 421 -14.63 4.19 29.28
CA SER A 421 -15.48 4.83 28.29
C SER A 421 -16.56 3.89 27.72
N ASP A 422 -16.85 2.77 28.41
CA ASP A 422 -17.85 1.77 28.02
C ASP A 422 -17.61 1.21 26.60
N GLY A 423 -16.35 0.96 26.29
CA GLY A 423 -15.87 0.44 25.01
C GLY A 423 -15.89 1.44 23.85
N THR A 424 -16.32 2.69 24.06
CA THR A 424 -16.56 3.66 22.98
C THR A 424 -15.48 4.74 22.96
N GLY A 425 -15.04 5.14 21.75
CA GLY A 425 -14.10 6.26 21.60
C GLY A 425 -13.42 6.31 20.25
N ILE A 426 -12.50 7.25 20.14
CA ILE A 426 -11.65 7.41 18.96
C ILE A 426 -10.22 7.74 19.40
N ILE A 427 -9.25 7.04 18.81
CA ILE A 427 -7.85 7.44 18.85
C ILE A 427 -7.61 8.38 17.67
N PHE A 428 -7.12 9.59 17.92
CA PHE A 428 -6.92 10.59 16.88
C PHE A 428 -5.52 11.18 17.00
N GLU A 429 -4.57 10.63 16.23
CA GLU A 429 -3.16 11.05 16.24
C GLU A 429 -2.69 11.44 14.84
N THR A 430 -2.17 12.66 14.74
CA THR A 430 -1.66 13.21 13.47
C THR A 430 -0.21 12.79 13.19
N GLU A 431 0.44 12.15 14.15
CA GLU A 431 1.81 11.64 14.07
C GLU A 431 1.85 10.18 14.53
N ALA A 432 2.06 9.25 13.59
CA ALA A 432 2.06 7.81 13.88
C ALA A 432 3.16 7.38 14.87
N ASP A 433 4.24 8.14 15.00
CA ASP A 433 5.31 7.87 15.98
C ASP A 433 4.82 7.82 17.42
N THR A 434 3.79 8.58 17.74
CA THR A 434 3.14 8.57 19.07
C THR A 434 2.65 7.17 19.43
N ILE A 435 2.00 6.49 18.48
CA ILE A 435 1.47 5.14 18.66
C ILE A 435 2.58 4.09 18.51
N THR A 436 3.47 4.28 17.54
CA THR A 436 4.57 3.35 17.29
C THR A 436 5.46 3.20 18.50
N THR A 437 5.79 4.30 19.15
CA THR A 437 6.58 4.31 20.40
C THR A 437 5.84 3.59 21.54
N ALA A 438 4.53 3.80 21.64
CA ALA A 438 3.70 3.18 22.66
C ALA A 438 3.54 1.66 22.43
N ILE A 439 3.40 1.20 21.17
CA ILE A 439 3.27 -0.22 20.81
C ILE A 439 4.61 -0.96 20.93
N GLY A 440 5.72 -0.31 20.54
CA GLY A 440 7.06 -0.92 20.54
C GLY A 440 7.74 -1.01 21.89
N GLY A 441 7.20 -0.38 22.94
CA GLY A 441 7.75 -0.45 24.31
C GLY A 441 7.51 -1.82 24.97
N ASP A 442 8.32 -2.16 25.98
CA ASP A 442 8.27 -3.44 26.73
C ASP A 442 6.89 -3.79 27.32
N TYR A 443 6.01 -2.80 27.48
CA TYR A 443 4.65 -2.93 28.00
C TYR A 443 3.56 -2.52 27.01
N GLY A 444 3.93 -2.35 25.72
CA GLY A 444 3.10 -1.66 24.72
C GLY A 444 2.34 -2.55 23.74
N HIS A 445 2.28 -3.87 23.92
CA HIS A 445 1.65 -4.81 22.97
C HIS A 445 0.12 -4.67 22.92
N TRP A 446 -0.40 -3.54 22.43
CA TRP A 446 -1.84 -3.32 22.33
C TRP A 446 -2.39 -3.30 20.88
N SER A 447 -1.58 -3.77 19.90
CA SER A 447 -2.07 -3.98 18.53
C SER A 447 -3.20 -5.03 18.45
N ASP A 448 -3.21 -6.01 19.37
CA ASP A 448 -4.31 -6.96 19.56
C ASP A 448 -5.59 -6.28 20.03
N THR A 449 -5.50 -5.24 20.87
CA THR A 449 -6.64 -4.42 21.27
C THR A 449 -7.32 -3.76 20.07
N LEU A 450 -6.55 -3.20 19.13
CA LEU A 450 -7.09 -2.62 17.90
C LEU A 450 -7.78 -3.68 17.02
N ARG A 451 -7.16 -4.86 16.92
CA ARG A 451 -7.75 -5.97 16.15
C ARG A 451 -9.08 -6.46 16.76
N ASN A 452 -9.13 -6.60 18.08
CA ASN A 452 -10.35 -6.98 18.80
C ASN A 452 -11.41 -5.88 18.68
N ALA A 453 -11.02 -4.62 18.76
CA ALA A 453 -11.92 -3.48 18.60
C ALA A 453 -12.53 -3.40 17.19
N PHE A 454 -11.79 -3.76 16.16
CA PHE A 454 -12.30 -3.85 14.79
C PHE A 454 -13.46 -4.84 14.67
N ASP A 455 -13.35 -5.99 15.36
CA ASP A 455 -14.34 -7.06 15.37
C ASP A 455 -15.41 -6.86 16.46
N HIS A 456 -15.44 -5.70 17.14
CA HIS A 456 -16.34 -5.36 18.25
C HIS A 456 -16.29 -6.35 19.43
N ALA A 457 -15.16 -7.06 19.58
CA ALA A 457 -14.96 -8.03 20.66
C ALA A 457 -14.83 -7.36 22.02
N GLY A 458 -15.14 -8.10 23.08
CA GLY A 458 -14.93 -7.66 24.45
C GLY A 458 -13.45 -7.50 24.79
N LEU A 459 -13.15 -6.60 25.71
CA LEU A 459 -11.81 -6.37 26.25
C LEU A 459 -11.81 -6.53 27.76
N SER A 460 -10.74 -7.12 28.27
CA SER A 460 -10.55 -7.26 29.72
C SER A 460 -9.08 -7.15 30.08
N PHE A 461 -8.79 -6.72 31.29
CA PHE A 461 -7.48 -6.83 31.88
C PHE A 461 -7.56 -7.23 33.37
N ASN A 462 -6.50 -7.88 33.82
CA ASN A 462 -6.37 -8.31 35.21
C ASN A 462 -5.00 -7.86 35.75
N ARG A 463 -5.02 -6.95 36.74
CA ARG A 463 -3.83 -6.49 37.44
C ARG A 463 -3.72 -7.22 38.80
N ARG A 464 -2.82 -8.19 38.86
CA ARG A 464 -2.62 -9.00 40.09
C ARG A 464 -2.14 -8.19 41.28
N THR A 465 -1.36 -7.12 41.05
CA THR A 465 -0.77 -6.28 42.13
C THR A 465 -1.85 -5.63 42.97
N ASP A 466 -2.91 -5.17 42.34
CA ASP A 466 -3.99 -4.42 42.98
C ASP A 466 -5.29 -5.24 43.07
N ASN A 467 -5.25 -6.51 42.67
CA ASN A 467 -6.41 -7.40 42.51
C ASN A 467 -7.56 -6.74 41.72
N GLU A 468 -7.18 -5.98 40.71
CA GLU A 468 -8.11 -5.22 39.84
C GLU A 468 -8.44 -6.02 38.61
N TYR A 469 -9.73 -6.33 38.41
CA TYR A 469 -10.26 -6.89 37.18
C TYR A 469 -11.29 -5.92 36.60
N ARG A 470 -11.13 -5.60 35.30
CA ARG A 470 -12.08 -4.79 34.54
C ARG A 470 -12.32 -5.39 33.17
N GLU A 471 -13.53 -5.23 32.68
CA GLU A 471 -13.94 -5.69 31.35
C GLU A 471 -15.01 -4.78 30.73
N CYS A 472 -15.14 -4.86 29.42
CA CYS A 472 -16.31 -4.41 28.67
C CYS A 472 -16.67 -5.50 27.63
N ASP A 473 -17.95 -5.74 27.45
CA ASP A 473 -18.45 -6.85 26.62
C ASP A 473 -18.22 -6.62 25.12
N SER A 474 -18.15 -5.39 24.70
CA SER A 474 -17.99 -5.01 23.28
C SER A 474 -17.26 -3.68 23.15
N THR A 475 -16.54 -3.52 22.04
CA THR A 475 -15.79 -2.30 21.72
C THR A 475 -16.32 -1.60 20.49
N PHE A 476 -16.32 -0.26 20.54
CA PHE A 476 -16.78 0.66 19.49
C PHE A 476 -15.72 1.76 19.34
N LEU A 477 -14.52 1.31 18.94
CA LEU A 477 -13.35 2.17 18.85
C LEU A 477 -13.01 2.45 17.39
N SER A 478 -12.94 3.72 17.04
CA SER A 478 -12.39 4.19 15.76
C SER A 478 -10.94 4.67 15.94
N MET A 479 -10.21 4.78 14.84
CA MET A 479 -8.87 5.32 14.84
C MET A 479 -8.62 6.20 13.61
N VAL A 480 -8.00 7.35 13.80
CA VAL A 480 -7.46 8.21 12.75
C VAL A 480 -5.99 8.38 13.02
N LEU A 481 -5.17 7.90 12.10
CA LEU A 481 -3.73 8.08 12.12
C LEU A 481 -3.25 8.81 10.87
N SER A 482 -2.20 9.60 11.02
CA SER A 482 -1.39 10.00 9.89
C SER A 482 0.10 9.78 10.15
N GLY A 483 0.84 9.47 9.09
CA GLY A 483 2.26 9.20 9.19
C GLY A 483 3.00 9.43 7.88
N THR A 484 4.30 9.19 7.93
CA THR A 484 5.18 9.14 6.75
C THR A 484 5.36 7.69 6.29
N PRO A 485 5.80 7.44 5.05
CA PRO A 485 6.09 6.08 4.58
C PRO A 485 7.02 5.29 5.51
N GLY A 486 8.05 5.93 6.07
CA GLY A 486 9.00 5.30 7.01
C GLY A 486 8.39 4.89 8.36
N GLN A 487 7.20 5.39 8.71
CA GLN A 487 6.50 5.07 9.97
C GLN A 487 5.57 3.86 9.84
N VAL A 488 5.37 3.33 8.63
CA VAL A 488 4.44 2.20 8.40
C VAL A 488 5.00 0.90 8.97
N ALA A 489 6.22 0.51 8.58
CA ALA A 489 6.84 -0.75 9.02
C ALA A 489 7.06 -0.86 10.54
N PRO A 490 7.46 0.20 11.27
CA PRO A 490 7.52 0.17 12.73
C PRO A 490 6.17 -0.07 13.41
N LEU A 491 5.06 0.42 12.83
CA LEU A 491 3.71 0.22 13.36
C LEU A 491 3.13 -1.14 12.95
N ILE A 492 3.32 -1.52 11.70
CA ILE A 492 2.80 -2.74 11.09
C ILE A 492 3.97 -3.53 10.50
N PRO A 493 4.57 -4.47 11.26
CA PRO A 493 5.85 -5.09 10.89
C PRO A 493 5.76 -6.04 9.68
N SER A 494 4.57 -6.50 9.30
CA SER A 494 4.38 -7.37 8.11
C SER A 494 2.95 -7.30 7.59
N GLY A 495 2.73 -7.67 6.33
CA GLY A 495 1.40 -7.80 5.73
C GLY A 495 0.55 -8.91 6.38
N GLU A 496 1.17 -9.94 6.95
CA GLU A 496 0.49 -10.99 7.71
C GLU A 496 0.00 -10.52 9.08
N ASN A 497 0.48 -9.37 9.57
CA ASN A 497 -0.04 -8.79 10.79
C ASN A 497 -1.52 -8.44 10.58
N GLY A 498 -2.39 -9.05 11.36
CA GLY A 498 -3.83 -8.84 11.25
C GLY A 498 -4.29 -7.38 11.40
N LEU A 499 -3.43 -6.47 11.86
CA LEU A 499 -3.71 -5.03 11.90
C LEU A 499 -3.75 -4.46 10.47
N PHE A 500 -2.78 -4.79 9.60
CA PHE A 500 -2.74 -4.32 8.22
C PHE A 500 -4.08 -4.50 7.49
N SER A 501 -4.65 -5.69 7.56
CA SER A 501 -5.88 -6.00 6.84
C SER A 501 -7.12 -5.25 7.36
N ARG A 502 -7.07 -4.65 8.55
CA ARG A 502 -8.18 -3.94 9.20
C ARG A 502 -8.19 -2.44 8.93
N GLU A 503 -7.01 -1.87 8.63
CA GLU A 503 -6.86 -0.46 8.35
C GLU A 503 -7.45 -0.08 6.98
N VAL A 504 -8.06 1.09 6.92
CA VAL A 504 -8.32 1.80 5.67
C VAL A 504 -7.09 2.65 5.37
N PHE A 505 -6.40 2.34 4.30
CA PHE A 505 -5.21 3.09 3.90
C PHE A 505 -5.52 4.14 2.85
N TYR A 506 -4.90 5.30 2.99
CA TYR A 506 -4.82 6.30 1.94
C TYR A 506 -3.38 6.81 1.82
N TYR A 507 -2.81 6.71 0.63
CA TYR A 507 -1.47 7.18 0.33
C TYR A 507 -1.51 8.43 -0.56
N LYS A 508 -0.76 9.45 -0.17
CA LYS A 508 -0.54 10.66 -0.95
C LYS A 508 0.95 10.77 -1.27
N SER A 509 1.31 10.74 -2.56
CA SER A 509 2.70 10.74 -3.01
C SER A 509 3.30 12.14 -3.17
N GLN A 510 2.45 13.14 -3.46
CA GLN A 510 2.94 14.46 -3.86
C GLN A 510 3.09 15.41 -2.66
N ILE A 511 4.22 16.09 -2.63
CA ILE A 511 4.40 17.26 -1.77
C ILE A 511 3.57 18.39 -2.38
N ARG A 512 2.92 19.18 -1.53
CA ARG A 512 2.12 20.32 -1.93
C ARG A 512 3.03 21.37 -2.61
N GLU A 513 2.61 21.89 -3.76
CA GLU A 513 3.21 23.09 -4.33
C GLU A 513 3.01 24.27 -3.39
N TRP A 514 3.90 25.26 -3.46
CA TRP A 514 3.74 26.47 -2.67
C TRP A 514 2.45 27.18 -3.07
N ILE A 515 1.57 27.41 -2.10
CA ILE A 515 0.34 28.19 -2.25
C ILE A 515 0.49 29.46 -1.44
N ASP A 516 0.12 30.60 -2.02
CA ASP A 516 0.04 31.87 -1.31
C ASP A 516 -1.05 31.79 -0.24
N GLN A 517 -0.63 31.68 1.01
CA GLN A 517 -1.53 31.55 2.16
C GLN A 517 -2.27 32.86 2.50
N PHE A 518 -1.86 33.99 1.92
CA PHE A 518 -2.51 35.29 2.12
C PHE A 518 -3.60 35.58 1.09
N SER A 519 -3.66 34.79 0.01
CA SER A 519 -4.67 34.90 -1.04
C SER A 519 -5.95 34.09 -0.78
N VAL A 520 -5.97 33.29 0.31
CA VAL A 520 -7.12 32.48 0.70
C VAL A 520 -8.10 33.32 1.47
N ASP A 521 -9.42 33.10 1.32
CA ASP A 521 -10.46 33.74 2.08
C ASP A 521 -10.16 33.69 3.59
N GLU A 522 -10.42 34.78 4.32
CA GLU A 522 -10.20 34.88 5.75
C GLU A 522 -11.21 34.01 6.54
N VAL A 523 -11.08 32.68 6.43
CA VAL A 523 -11.89 31.70 7.16
C VAL A 523 -11.05 30.99 8.20
N ASP A 524 -11.45 31.16 9.46
CA ASP A 524 -10.87 30.34 10.56
C ASP A 524 -11.48 28.94 10.55
N ALA A 525 -10.79 28.01 9.86
CA ALA A 525 -11.25 26.63 9.72
C ALA A 525 -11.44 25.93 11.06
N GLU A 526 -10.55 26.14 12.06
CA GLU A 526 -10.71 25.52 13.39
C GLU A 526 -12.01 25.96 14.07
N LYS A 527 -12.35 27.24 13.96
CA LYS A 527 -13.58 27.78 14.52
C LYS A 527 -14.81 27.24 13.81
N GLU A 528 -14.77 27.11 12.49
CA GLU A 528 -15.89 26.57 11.72
C GLU A 528 -16.10 25.07 12.00
N PHE A 529 -15.06 24.28 12.04
CA PHE A 529 -15.18 22.85 12.41
C PHE A 529 -15.68 22.69 13.86
N HIS A 530 -15.28 23.55 14.75
CA HIS A 530 -15.80 23.55 16.12
C HIS A 530 -17.30 23.93 16.18
N ARG A 531 -17.74 24.91 15.38
CA ARG A 531 -19.16 25.29 15.27
C ARG A 531 -20.00 24.12 14.72
N MET A 532 -19.58 23.55 13.57
CA MET A 532 -20.23 22.36 12.99
C MET A 532 -20.25 21.19 13.97
N GLY A 533 -19.23 21.05 14.81
CA GLY A 533 -19.15 20.02 15.85
C GLY A 533 -20.20 20.17 16.95
N TYR A 534 -20.54 21.40 17.36
CA TYR A 534 -21.63 21.64 18.30
C TYR A 534 -23.00 21.32 17.70
N GLU A 535 -23.23 21.69 16.44
CA GLU A 535 -24.47 21.38 15.73
C GLU A 535 -24.63 19.87 15.56
N TRP A 536 -23.53 19.18 15.16
CA TRP A 536 -23.50 17.72 15.06
C TRP A 536 -23.74 17.03 16.40
N LYS A 537 -23.15 17.53 17.49
CA LYS A 537 -23.39 17.01 18.84
C LYS A 537 -24.87 17.03 19.19
N ALA A 538 -25.56 18.14 18.96
CA ALA A 538 -27.00 18.23 19.21
C ALA A 538 -27.79 17.20 18.40
N THR A 539 -27.37 16.95 17.15
CA THR A 539 -27.98 15.91 16.29
C THR A 539 -27.73 14.51 16.86
N ILE A 540 -26.50 14.22 17.29
CA ILE A 540 -26.16 12.91 17.91
C ILE A 540 -26.96 12.65 19.18
N ASP A 541 -27.16 13.67 20.02
CA ASP A 541 -27.95 13.54 21.26
C ASP A 541 -29.42 13.18 20.94
N GLN A 542 -29.98 13.75 19.88
CA GLN A 542 -31.33 13.39 19.40
C GLN A 542 -31.39 11.97 18.82
N LEU A 543 -30.36 11.57 18.04
CA LEU A 543 -30.28 10.22 17.47
C LEU A 543 -30.17 9.14 18.55
N LYS A 544 -29.37 9.36 19.58
CA LYS A 544 -29.27 8.44 20.74
C LYS A 544 -30.61 8.20 21.43
N CYS A 545 -31.47 9.21 21.47
CA CYS A 545 -32.83 9.06 22.02
C CYS A 545 -33.75 8.17 21.17
N ARG A 546 -33.46 7.93 19.88
CA ARG A 546 -34.25 7.07 19.01
C ARG A 546 -34.00 5.57 19.21
N GLY A 547 -32.97 5.20 19.95
CA GLY A 547 -32.55 3.81 20.12
C GLY A 547 -31.71 3.29 18.94
N THR A 548 -31.80 1.98 18.67
CA THR A 548 -30.95 1.34 17.64
C THR A 548 -31.48 1.56 16.23
N ILE A 549 -30.60 1.97 15.33
CA ILE A 549 -30.87 2.18 13.89
C ILE A 549 -30.13 1.10 13.10
N THR A 550 -30.84 0.35 12.25
CA THR A 550 -30.26 -0.77 11.50
C THR A 550 -30.27 -0.47 10.00
N LEU A 551 -29.08 -0.37 9.39
CA LEU A 551 -28.92 -0.23 7.94
C LEU A 551 -29.41 -1.50 7.23
N ARG A 552 -30.20 -1.32 6.16
CA ARG A 552 -30.68 -2.36 5.26
C ARG A 552 -30.27 -2.04 3.83
N LEU A 553 -29.65 -3.00 3.16
CA LEU A 553 -29.43 -2.99 1.72
C LEU A 553 -30.54 -3.81 1.05
N ASP A 554 -31.05 -3.36 -0.07
CA ASP A 554 -32.01 -4.14 -0.86
C ASP A 554 -31.29 -5.31 -1.59
N GLU A 555 -32.06 -6.22 -2.19
CA GLU A 555 -31.51 -7.41 -2.84
C GLU A 555 -30.59 -7.07 -4.04
N ARG A 556 -30.88 -5.99 -4.77
CA ARG A 556 -30.07 -5.54 -5.90
C ARG A 556 -28.75 -4.95 -5.42
N GLN A 557 -28.79 -4.13 -4.36
CA GLN A 557 -27.60 -3.56 -3.72
C GLN A 557 -26.72 -4.67 -3.14
N GLN A 558 -27.31 -5.68 -2.48
CA GLN A 558 -26.58 -6.83 -1.96
C GLN A 558 -25.90 -7.64 -3.09
N ALA A 559 -26.62 -7.89 -4.20
CA ALA A 559 -26.06 -8.58 -5.36
C ALA A 559 -24.90 -7.80 -5.97
N ALA A 560 -25.05 -6.50 -6.23
CA ALA A 560 -24.02 -5.64 -6.78
C ALA A 560 -22.79 -5.53 -5.87
N PHE A 561 -22.98 -5.46 -4.55
CA PHE A 561 -21.92 -5.48 -3.56
C PHE A 561 -21.13 -6.79 -3.64
N ASN A 562 -21.81 -7.93 -3.60
CA ASN A 562 -21.17 -9.24 -3.68
C ASN A 562 -20.41 -9.42 -5.00
N ASP A 563 -20.98 -9.09 -6.13
CA ASP A 563 -20.34 -9.18 -7.44
C ASP A 563 -19.04 -8.34 -7.52
N SER A 564 -19.09 -7.13 -6.96
CA SER A 564 -17.91 -6.26 -6.91
C SER A 564 -16.79 -6.87 -6.07
N PHE A 565 -17.13 -7.36 -4.88
CA PHE A 565 -16.12 -7.93 -3.98
C PHE A 565 -15.63 -9.31 -4.41
N VAL A 566 -16.42 -10.11 -5.11
CA VAL A 566 -15.97 -11.36 -5.75
C VAL A 566 -14.88 -11.05 -6.78
N ARG A 567 -15.11 -10.06 -7.66
CA ARG A 567 -14.10 -9.66 -8.65
C ARG A 567 -12.82 -9.16 -7.98
N LEU A 568 -12.94 -8.28 -6.98
CA LEU A 568 -11.80 -7.74 -6.27
C LEU A 568 -11.02 -8.81 -5.51
N PHE A 569 -11.72 -9.77 -4.88
CA PHE A 569 -11.12 -10.90 -4.16
C PHE A 569 -10.34 -11.83 -5.10
N LEU A 570 -10.92 -12.15 -6.28
CA LEU A 570 -10.24 -12.95 -7.30
C LEU A 570 -8.98 -12.24 -7.81
N ARG A 571 -9.09 -10.93 -8.08
CA ARG A 571 -7.93 -10.11 -8.49
C ARG A 571 -6.84 -10.11 -7.42
N ALA A 572 -7.18 -9.89 -6.15
CA ALA A 572 -6.24 -9.89 -5.05
C ALA A 572 -5.50 -11.24 -4.93
N ARG A 573 -6.24 -12.34 -5.04
CA ARG A 573 -5.69 -13.69 -4.99
C ARG A 573 -4.69 -13.97 -6.11
N GLN A 574 -4.93 -13.44 -7.30
CA GLN A 574 -4.06 -13.64 -8.47
C GLN A 574 -2.81 -12.76 -8.43
N SER A 575 -2.94 -11.52 -7.92
CA SER A 575 -1.89 -10.50 -8.05
C SER A 575 -0.99 -10.39 -6.83
N ASN A 576 -1.52 -10.52 -5.61
CA ASN A 576 -0.86 -10.08 -4.38
C ASN A 576 -0.83 -11.17 -3.28
N GLY A 577 -1.20 -12.41 -3.62
CA GLY A 577 -1.16 -13.53 -2.68
C GLY A 577 -2.23 -13.49 -1.59
N GLN A 578 -2.05 -14.33 -0.54
CA GLN A 578 -3.04 -14.51 0.52
C GLN A 578 -3.19 -13.30 1.45
N GLU A 579 -2.15 -12.48 1.58
CA GLU A 579 -2.15 -11.30 2.47
C GLU A 579 -3.25 -10.30 2.09
N MET A 580 -3.38 -9.99 0.79
CA MET A 580 -4.40 -9.06 0.31
C MET A 580 -5.81 -9.64 0.30
N ASN A 581 -5.99 -10.96 0.32
CA ASN A 581 -7.32 -11.56 0.43
C ASN A 581 -8.01 -11.16 1.74
N SER A 582 -7.25 -11.19 2.85
CA SER A 582 -7.78 -10.77 4.17
C SER A 582 -8.10 -9.28 4.19
N SER A 583 -7.35 -8.45 3.48
CA SER A 583 -7.60 -7.02 3.33
C SER A 583 -8.87 -6.75 2.52
N VAL A 584 -9.11 -7.48 1.42
CA VAL A 584 -10.35 -7.34 0.64
C VAL A 584 -11.59 -7.70 1.46
N VAL A 585 -11.55 -8.79 2.23
CA VAL A 585 -12.68 -9.19 3.10
C VAL A 585 -12.99 -8.10 4.13
N ARG A 586 -11.97 -7.48 4.72
CA ARG A 586 -12.16 -6.43 5.72
C ARG A 586 -12.46 -5.07 5.10
N LEU A 587 -12.02 -4.81 3.88
CA LEU A 587 -12.44 -3.64 3.10
C LEU A 587 -13.94 -3.67 2.83
N ALA A 588 -14.52 -4.86 2.56
CA ALA A 588 -15.97 -5.01 2.45
C ALA A 588 -16.70 -4.56 3.73
N ILE A 589 -16.19 -4.95 4.90
CA ILE A 589 -16.72 -4.50 6.19
C ILE A 589 -16.59 -2.98 6.33
N ASN A 590 -15.45 -2.41 5.99
CA ASN A 590 -15.23 -0.96 6.07
C ASN A 590 -16.15 -0.18 5.11
N LEU A 591 -16.45 -0.73 3.92
CA LEU A 591 -17.42 -0.10 3.02
C LEU A 591 -18.84 -0.10 3.61
N VAL A 592 -19.27 -1.19 4.27
CA VAL A 592 -20.55 -1.22 5.00
C VAL A 592 -20.57 -0.14 6.09
N ARG A 593 -19.46 0.06 6.81
CA ARG A 593 -19.32 1.12 7.81
C ARG A 593 -19.44 2.53 7.21
N PHE A 594 -18.88 2.75 6.02
CA PHE A 594 -19.06 4.00 5.29
C PHE A 594 -20.53 4.19 4.88
N MET A 595 -21.19 3.12 4.43
CA MET A 595 -22.63 3.14 4.08
C MET A 595 -23.49 3.51 5.30
N GLU A 596 -23.18 2.99 6.48
CA GLU A 596 -23.86 3.35 7.74
C GLU A 596 -23.77 4.85 8.02
N VAL A 597 -22.60 5.46 7.83
CA VAL A 597 -22.39 6.90 8.05
C VAL A 597 -23.14 7.72 7.00
N VAL A 598 -22.94 7.43 5.72
CA VAL A 598 -23.49 8.23 4.63
C VAL A 598 -25.02 8.12 4.58
N ALA A 599 -25.56 6.89 4.74
CA ALA A 599 -27.01 6.69 4.79
C ALA A 599 -27.63 7.46 5.97
N MET A 600 -26.98 7.49 7.14
CA MET A 600 -27.49 8.24 8.29
C MET A 600 -27.49 9.75 8.02
N LEU A 601 -26.42 10.27 7.42
CA LEU A 601 -26.36 11.68 7.04
C LEU A 601 -27.42 12.03 5.99
N ARG A 602 -27.63 11.15 5.01
CA ARG A 602 -28.68 11.34 3.99
C ARG A 602 -30.08 11.29 4.58
N ALA A 603 -30.31 10.41 5.55
CA ALA A 603 -31.59 10.31 6.24
C ALA A 603 -31.92 11.54 7.13
N LEU A 604 -30.93 12.34 7.52
CA LEU A 604 -31.17 13.63 8.16
C LEU A 604 -31.73 14.67 7.19
N GLU A 605 -31.38 14.55 5.89
CA GLU A 605 -31.93 15.40 4.81
C GLU A 605 -33.20 14.83 4.21
N GLN A 606 -33.35 13.50 4.19
CA GLN A 606 -34.44 12.74 3.60
C GLN A 606 -35.02 11.76 4.66
N PRO A 607 -35.90 12.24 5.56
CA PRO A 607 -36.40 11.44 6.67
C PRO A 607 -37.15 10.16 6.27
N GLU A 608 -37.60 10.06 5.02
CA GLU A 608 -38.24 8.87 4.44
C GLU A 608 -37.28 7.66 4.34
N LEU A 609 -35.96 7.87 4.42
CA LEU A 609 -34.96 6.78 4.45
C LEU A 609 -34.86 6.12 5.83
N LEU A 610 -35.47 6.70 6.86
CA LEU A 610 -35.46 6.18 8.23
C LEU A 610 -36.90 5.78 8.64
N LEU A 611 -37.17 4.49 8.63
CA LEU A 611 -38.48 3.92 8.88
C LEU A 611 -38.54 3.18 10.23
N PRO A 612 -39.67 3.15 10.92
CA PRO A 612 -39.86 2.25 12.06
C PRO A 612 -39.67 0.78 11.61
N ALA A 613 -38.94 -0.02 12.39
CA ALA A 613 -38.73 -1.43 12.07
C ALA A 613 -40.08 -2.18 11.99
N GLN A 614 -40.23 -3.00 10.95
CA GLN A 614 -41.51 -3.75 10.74
C GLN A 614 -41.75 -4.76 11.88
N GLY A 615 -42.97 -4.78 12.39
CA GLY A 615 -43.40 -5.68 13.47
C GLY A 615 -43.90 -4.96 14.71
N ILE A 616 -43.82 -3.62 14.75
CA ILE A 616 -44.33 -2.82 15.87
C ILE A 616 -45.56 -2.07 15.43
N ASN A 617 -46.70 -2.74 15.55
CA ASN A 617 -48.06 -2.14 15.41
C ASN A 617 -48.46 -1.40 16.69
N SER A 618 -47.66 -0.47 17.19
CA SER A 618 -48.06 0.29 18.35
C SER A 618 -48.02 1.79 18.09
N ASP A 619 -49.11 2.45 18.43
CA ASP A 619 -49.19 3.91 18.50
C ASP A 619 -48.42 4.50 19.69
N ASN A 620 -47.78 3.63 20.51
CA ASN A 620 -47.03 4.01 21.68
C ASN A 620 -45.61 4.41 21.33
N LEU A 621 -45.20 5.62 21.70
CA LEU A 621 -43.83 6.14 21.50
C LEU A 621 -42.74 5.25 22.16
N LYS A 622 -43.10 4.60 23.30
CA LYS A 622 -42.17 3.69 24.02
C LYS A 622 -41.85 2.44 23.22
N ASP A 623 -42.85 1.86 22.52
CA ASP A 623 -42.65 0.65 21.73
C ASP A 623 -41.88 0.94 20.44
N LYS A 624 -42.01 2.16 19.87
CA LYS A 624 -41.19 2.66 18.76
C LYS A 624 -39.71 2.83 19.17
N ILE A 625 -39.46 3.25 20.41
CA ILE A 625 -38.07 3.38 20.95
C ILE A 625 -37.45 2.00 21.22
N ILE A 626 -38.23 1.02 21.68
CA ILE A 626 -37.76 -0.34 21.98
C ILE A 626 -37.60 -1.18 20.71
N GLY A 627 -38.39 -0.92 19.65
CA GLY A 627 -38.40 -1.71 18.42
C GLY A 627 -37.29 -1.38 17.40
N GLY A 628 -36.64 -0.23 17.53
CA GLY A 628 -35.60 0.21 16.60
C GLY A 628 -36.11 0.83 15.30
N TRP A 629 -35.19 1.25 14.47
CA TRP A 629 -35.39 1.91 13.18
C TRP A 629 -34.65 1.18 12.07
N GLU A 630 -35.23 1.13 10.87
CA GLU A 630 -34.58 0.68 9.66
C GLU A 630 -34.11 1.90 8.85
N LEU A 631 -32.86 1.89 8.49
CA LEU A 631 -32.19 2.90 7.68
C LEU A 631 -31.95 2.33 6.28
N HIS A 632 -32.34 3.07 5.25
CA HIS A 632 -32.09 2.71 3.87
C HIS A 632 -31.08 3.66 3.24
N ILE A 633 -30.25 3.13 2.35
CA ILE A 633 -29.29 3.91 1.55
C ILE A 633 -29.86 4.14 0.16
N THR A 634 -29.66 5.33 -0.40
CA THR A 634 -30.04 5.62 -1.80
C THR A 634 -29.16 4.82 -2.76
N ASP A 635 -29.66 4.51 -3.97
CA ASP A 635 -28.87 3.81 -4.99
C ASP A 635 -27.65 4.63 -5.41
N ASP A 636 -27.75 5.96 -5.43
CA ASP A 636 -26.63 6.84 -5.78
C ASP A 636 -25.54 6.84 -4.70
N ASP A 637 -25.89 6.97 -3.41
CA ASP A 637 -24.92 6.90 -2.30
C ASP A 637 -24.27 5.52 -2.23
N PHE A 638 -25.06 4.45 -2.44
CA PHE A 638 -24.56 3.08 -2.50
C PHE A 638 -23.54 2.90 -3.63
N ALA A 639 -23.90 3.32 -4.86
CA ALA A 639 -23.02 3.20 -6.02
C ALA A 639 -21.74 4.01 -5.84
N ALA A 640 -21.84 5.25 -5.35
CA ALA A 640 -20.70 6.11 -5.07
C ALA A 640 -19.73 5.44 -4.07
N LEU A 641 -20.22 4.91 -2.96
CA LEU A 641 -19.40 4.22 -1.97
C LEU A 641 -18.81 2.91 -2.53
N LEU A 642 -19.57 2.14 -3.31
CA LEU A 642 -19.08 0.90 -3.90
C LEU A 642 -17.88 1.15 -4.84
N THR A 643 -17.88 2.27 -5.57
CA THR A 643 -16.75 2.65 -6.44
C THR A 643 -15.48 2.97 -5.65
N MET A 644 -15.53 3.23 -4.34
CA MET A 644 -14.35 3.42 -3.50
C MET A 644 -13.58 2.12 -3.22
N ALA A 645 -14.19 0.95 -3.45
CA ALA A 645 -13.56 -0.34 -3.12
C ALA A 645 -12.23 -0.55 -3.85
N GLU A 646 -12.19 -0.34 -5.14
CA GLU A 646 -10.99 -0.54 -5.95
C GLU A 646 -9.89 0.49 -5.63
N PRO A 647 -10.16 1.81 -5.61
CA PRO A 647 -9.19 2.80 -5.16
C PRO A 647 -8.57 2.47 -3.79
N LEU A 648 -9.38 2.16 -2.79
CA LEU A 648 -8.88 1.84 -1.45
C LEU A 648 -8.05 0.55 -1.42
N TYR A 649 -8.44 -0.46 -2.22
CA TYR A 649 -7.63 -1.65 -2.41
C TYR A 649 -6.26 -1.32 -3.02
N LEU A 650 -6.20 -0.44 -4.01
CA LEU A 650 -4.96 -0.02 -4.65
C LEU A 650 -4.07 0.79 -3.70
N HIS A 651 -4.65 1.67 -2.89
CA HIS A 651 -3.91 2.35 -1.81
C HIS A 651 -3.33 1.35 -0.81
N ALA A 652 -4.11 0.36 -0.37
CA ALA A 652 -3.61 -0.68 0.54
C ALA A 652 -2.49 -1.53 -0.10
N THR A 653 -2.63 -1.90 -1.37
CA THR A 653 -1.60 -2.64 -2.12
C THR A 653 -0.31 -1.83 -2.21
N HIS A 654 -0.41 -0.54 -2.45
CA HIS A 654 0.75 0.34 -2.49
C HIS A 654 1.45 0.42 -1.13
N ILE A 655 0.69 0.52 -0.04
CA ILE A 655 1.25 0.54 1.33
C ILE A 655 1.89 -0.82 1.69
N LEU A 656 1.35 -1.94 1.19
CA LEU A 656 1.96 -3.25 1.39
C LEU A 656 3.42 -3.29 0.89
N SER A 657 3.75 -2.54 -0.16
CA SER A 657 5.12 -2.48 -0.68
C SER A 657 6.13 -1.78 0.24
N PHE A 658 5.66 -1.00 1.23
CA PHE A 658 6.53 -0.40 2.25
C PHE A 658 6.86 -1.36 3.39
N LEU A 659 6.12 -2.47 3.48
CA LEU A 659 6.39 -3.47 4.51
C LEU A 659 7.54 -4.38 4.06
N PRO A 660 8.37 -4.85 4.98
CA PRO A 660 9.36 -5.87 4.66
C PRO A 660 8.65 -7.05 4.01
N THR A 661 9.04 -7.42 2.81
CA THR A 661 8.63 -8.69 2.20
C THR A 661 9.03 -9.78 3.18
N GLY A 662 8.04 -10.49 3.70
CA GLY A 662 8.29 -11.62 4.56
C GLY A 662 8.99 -12.73 3.79
N GLU A 663 10.30 -12.61 3.63
CA GLU A 663 11.06 -13.79 4.02
C GLU A 663 10.58 -14.09 5.43
N ILE A 664 10.21 -15.33 5.69
CA ILE A 664 10.17 -15.85 7.05
C ILE A 664 11.60 -15.67 7.59
N THR A 665 11.98 -14.45 7.92
CA THR A 665 12.83 -14.22 9.04
C THR A 665 11.96 -14.65 10.20
N SER A 666 11.92 -15.99 10.41
CA SER A 666 11.84 -16.50 11.75
C SER A 666 12.31 -15.36 12.65
N ARG A 667 11.43 -14.79 13.48
CA ARG A 667 11.67 -13.86 14.60
C ARG A 667 13.12 -13.94 14.92
N GLY A 668 13.92 -12.92 14.54
CA GLY A 668 15.34 -13.03 14.31
C GLY A 668 15.90 -14.03 15.28
N LEU A 669 16.30 -15.21 14.75
CA LEU A 669 16.64 -16.37 15.58
C LEU A 669 17.41 -15.78 16.71
N SER A 670 16.94 -15.89 17.95
CA SER A 670 17.67 -15.26 19.05
C SER A 670 19.11 -15.71 18.84
N GLU A 671 20.11 -14.88 19.11
CA GLU A 671 21.51 -15.26 18.89
C GLU A 671 21.77 -16.69 19.30
N LYS A 672 21.03 -17.15 20.31
CA LYS A 672 20.98 -18.54 20.78
C LYS A 672 20.42 -19.52 19.72
N ASP A 673 19.31 -19.18 19.07
CA ASP A 673 18.65 -20.06 18.09
C ASP A 673 19.41 -20.02 16.75
N SER A 674 20.02 -18.90 16.40
CA SER A 674 20.93 -18.78 15.27
C SER A 674 22.18 -19.63 15.48
N LEU A 675 22.77 -19.60 16.66
CA LEU A 675 23.91 -20.43 17.01
C LEU A 675 23.51 -21.91 16.97
N LEU A 676 22.34 -22.28 17.51
CA LEU A 676 21.84 -23.65 17.47
C LEU A 676 21.59 -24.13 16.04
N SER A 677 21.05 -23.29 15.18
CA SER A 677 20.78 -23.63 13.77
C SER A 677 22.06 -23.85 12.97
N SER A 678 23.16 -23.17 13.29
CA SER A 678 24.44 -23.34 12.65
C SER A 678 25.19 -24.62 13.04
N MET A 679 24.73 -25.30 14.13
CA MET A 679 25.35 -26.55 14.57
C MET A 679 24.84 -27.74 13.77
N PRO A 680 25.66 -28.80 13.55
CA PRO A 680 25.19 -30.09 13.00
C PRO A 680 24.22 -30.78 13.96
N ASP A 681 23.53 -31.83 13.50
CA ASP A 681 22.55 -32.57 14.30
C ASP A 681 23.17 -33.26 15.54
N GLU A 682 24.42 -33.62 15.43
CA GLU A 682 25.26 -34.09 16.56
C GLU A 682 26.51 -33.20 16.67
N PHE A 683 26.78 -32.67 17.87
CA PHE A 683 27.94 -31.81 18.11
C PHE A 683 28.46 -31.92 19.54
N THR A 684 29.71 -31.48 19.70
CA THR A 684 30.40 -31.47 21.01
C THR A 684 30.35 -30.13 21.69
N THR A 685 30.58 -30.10 23.01
CA THR A 685 30.75 -28.84 23.76
C THR A 685 31.83 -27.94 23.15
N VAL A 686 32.90 -28.53 22.58
CA VAL A 686 34.02 -27.77 21.96
C VAL A 686 33.51 -27.04 20.72
N GLN A 687 32.85 -27.73 19.80
CA GLN A 687 32.26 -27.15 18.59
C GLN A 687 31.24 -26.04 18.90
N TRP A 688 30.39 -26.24 19.92
CA TRP A 688 29.47 -25.21 20.40
C TRP A 688 30.21 -23.96 20.87
N MET A 689 31.29 -24.11 21.62
CA MET A 689 32.06 -22.98 22.14
C MET A 689 32.84 -22.25 21.05
N GLU A 690 33.37 -22.98 20.07
CA GLU A 690 34.03 -22.39 18.89
C GLU A 690 33.04 -21.60 18.03
N ALA A 691 31.87 -22.17 17.74
CA ALA A 691 30.84 -21.46 17.01
C ALA A 691 30.35 -20.21 17.74
N ALA A 692 30.23 -20.25 19.08
CA ALA A 692 29.89 -19.11 19.89
C ALA A 692 30.98 -18.02 19.86
N GLU A 693 32.26 -18.40 19.84
CA GLU A 693 33.39 -17.47 19.72
C GLU A 693 33.41 -16.77 18.36
N HIS A 694 33.15 -17.50 17.27
CA HIS A 694 32.98 -16.94 15.93
C HIS A 694 31.81 -15.98 15.81
N ALA A 695 30.73 -16.23 16.56
CA ALA A 695 29.55 -15.35 16.64
C ALA A 695 29.71 -14.20 17.65
N ASN A 696 30.89 -13.97 18.24
CA ASN A 696 31.18 -12.99 19.29
C ASN A 696 30.31 -13.14 20.55
N ILE A 697 29.87 -14.34 20.89
CA ILE A 697 29.05 -14.63 22.07
C ILE A 697 29.97 -14.95 23.27
N PRO A 698 29.78 -14.26 24.43
CA PRO A 698 30.59 -14.53 25.61
C PRO A 698 30.50 -15.97 26.08
N LYS A 699 31.65 -16.58 26.45
CA LYS A 699 31.76 -18.00 26.86
C LYS A 699 30.77 -18.42 27.98
N ASN A 700 30.51 -17.55 28.95
CA ASN A 700 29.57 -17.81 30.02
C ASN A 700 28.12 -17.83 29.54
N THR A 701 27.79 -16.96 28.58
CA THR A 701 26.47 -16.91 27.94
C THR A 701 26.23 -18.17 27.13
N ALA A 702 27.20 -18.58 26.30
CA ALA A 702 27.12 -19.78 25.48
C ALA A 702 26.94 -21.06 26.34
N LYS A 703 27.65 -21.18 27.46
CA LYS A 703 27.47 -22.29 28.44
C LYS A 703 26.08 -22.29 29.07
N THR A 704 25.56 -21.11 29.42
CA THR A 704 24.22 -20.97 30.01
C THR A 704 23.15 -21.35 28.99
N TRP A 705 23.30 -20.95 27.74
CA TRP A 705 22.40 -21.33 26.66
C TRP A 705 22.39 -22.83 26.40
N LEU A 706 23.57 -23.46 26.32
CA LEU A 706 23.67 -24.90 26.10
C LEU A 706 22.94 -25.68 27.20
N ARG A 707 23.13 -25.30 28.46
CA ARG A 707 22.40 -25.91 29.60
C ARG A 707 20.88 -25.70 29.46
N ARG A 708 20.42 -24.47 29.18
CA ARG A 708 18.99 -24.19 29.02
C ARG A 708 18.34 -24.93 27.86
N LEU A 709 19.08 -25.16 26.76
CA LEU A 709 18.62 -25.95 25.63
C LEU A 709 18.43 -27.43 26.01
N CYS A 710 19.33 -27.98 26.85
CA CYS A 710 19.15 -29.31 27.41
C CYS A 710 17.99 -29.36 28.41
N ASP A 711 17.90 -28.39 29.33
CA ASP A 711 16.83 -28.32 30.32
C ASP A 711 15.43 -28.18 29.68
N SER A 712 15.34 -27.53 28.51
CA SER A 712 14.09 -27.37 27.74
C SER A 712 13.77 -28.56 26.80
N GLY A 713 14.65 -29.54 26.67
CA GLY A 713 14.50 -30.65 25.74
C GLY A 713 14.78 -30.30 24.26
N ALA A 714 15.23 -29.07 23.97
CA ALA A 714 15.64 -28.65 22.61
C ALA A 714 16.98 -29.30 22.18
N LEU A 715 17.73 -29.84 23.13
CA LEU A 715 18.89 -30.70 22.91
C LEU A 715 18.83 -31.91 23.85
N LEU A 716 19.24 -33.06 23.34
CA LEU A 716 19.41 -34.29 24.09
C LEU A 716 20.89 -34.52 24.36
N HIS A 717 21.22 -35.17 25.49
CA HIS A 717 22.58 -35.65 25.74
C HIS A 717 22.86 -36.89 24.92
N GLY A 718 23.99 -36.92 24.23
CA GLY A 718 24.48 -38.08 23.53
C GLY A 718 25.02 -39.16 24.48
N GLU A 719 25.43 -40.31 23.92
CA GLU A 719 25.95 -41.46 24.67
C GLU A 719 27.21 -41.15 25.50
N HIS A 720 27.98 -40.15 25.09
CA HIS A 720 29.18 -39.71 25.80
C HIS A 720 29.04 -38.28 26.36
N LYS A 721 29.63 -38.05 27.52
CA LYS A 721 29.60 -36.77 28.21
C LYS A 721 30.18 -35.66 27.31
N GLY A 722 29.39 -34.61 27.06
CA GLY A 722 29.81 -33.47 26.24
C GLY A 722 29.40 -33.56 24.78
N ILE A 723 28.62 -34.56 24.38
CA ILE A 723 27.97 -34.65 23.06
C ILE A 723 26.49 -34.32 23.22
N TYR A 724 25.96 -33.57 22.24
CA TYR A 724 24.57 -33.13 22.20
C TYR A 724 23.95 -33.47 20.85
N LEU A 725 22.67 -33.83 20.87
CA LEU A 725 21.88 -34.24 19.71
C LEU A 725 20.68 -33.29 19.57
N LYS A 726 20.41 -32.84 18.36
CA LYS A 726 19.12 -32.17 18.06
C LYS A 726 18.04 -33.26 18.00
N PRO A 727 16.90 -33.13 18.70
CA PRO A 727 15.79 -34.05 18.50
C PRO A 727 15.25 -33.94 17.07
N LEU A 728 14.98 -35.11 16.45
CA LEU A 728 14.41 -35.22 15.10
C LEU A 728 13.02 -34.58 15.01
#